data_bbeb542da4bcc43d7713b452d88f2110
#
_entry.id   bbeb542da4bcc43d7713b452d88f2110
#
_cell.length_a   1.000
_cell.length_b   1.000
_cell.length_c   1.000
_cell.angle_alpha   90.00
_cell.angle_beta   90.00
_cell.angle_gamma   90.00
#
_symmetry.space_group_name_H-M   'P 1'
#
loop_
_entity.id
_entity.type
_entity.pdbx_description
1 polymer ?
#
loop_
_entity_poly.entity_id
_entity_poly.type
_entity_poly.pdbx_seq_one_letter_code
_entity_poly.pdbx_strand_id
1 'polypeptide(L)'
;MGENEANLPNTSLQGKKMAYQKVNADQRAPGHSQYLDNDDLQATALDLEWDMEKELEEPGFDQFQLDSAENQDLGHSETTDLNLDSIQPATSPKGRFQRLQEESDYISHYTRSAPKSNRCNFCHLLKILCTATILFIFGILIGYYVHTNCPSDALSSGTVDHQLYQEILKTIQAEDIKKSFRNLVQLYKSEDDMEVSKKIKTQWASLGLEDVQFVNYSVLLNLPGLSPSTVTLSSSGECFHPDGRPCGEEARKDSSQDLLYSYAAYSAKGTLKAEVIDVSYGMADDLKRIRKMKNVTNRIALLKLGKLPLLYKLSLLEKAGFGGVLLYIDPCDLPKTVNPSHDTFMVSLNPGGDPSTPGYPSVDGSFRQSRSNLTSLLVQPISASLVAKLISSPKARAKNDVCSPLELPNNEIKVISMQVQTVTKLKTVTNVVGYVMGLTSPDRYIIVGSHHHTAHSYNGQEWASSTAIITAFIRALMPKVKTGWRPDRTIVFCSWGGTAFGNIGSYEWGEDFKTVLQKNVVAYVNLHSPIRGNSTLRPVASPSLQQLVVEKNNFNCTRRTQCPETNISSIQIQGDADYFINHLGVPSVQFAYEDIKTLELSGEVILQIANEPVLPFNALDIALEVQNNLKGDQPNTHQLLAMASRLRESAELFQSDEMRPANDPKERAPIRIRMLNDILQDMEKSFLVQQVPPGFYRNILYHLDEQTSQFSILMEALECCKPLAPDETLQEARSEVLNSINSAQVYFKAGRDVFKSILDGKN
;
A
#
# COMPACT_ATOMS: atom_id res chain seq x y z
N MET A 1 49.66 -12.11 -18.85
CA MET A 1 50.03 -13.47 -18.43
C MET A 1 49.46 -13.62 -17.03
N GLY A 2 48.39 -14.29 -16.95
CA GLY A 2 47.81 -15.45 -16.44
C GLY A 2 46.43 -15.18 -15.89
N GLU A 3 45.46 -15.52 -16.69
CA GLU A 3 44.06 -15.69 -16.35
C GLU A 3 43.90 -16.83 -15.34
N ASN A 4 43.04 -16.62 -14.37
CA ASN A 4 42.35 -17.73 -13.70
C ASN A 4 40.90 -17.34 -13.45
N GLU A 5 40.08 -17.73 -14.41
CA GLU A 5 38.62 -17.84 -14.26
C GLU A 5 38.30 -18.96 -13.29
N ALA A 6 37.69 -18.63 -12.17
CA ALA A 6 37.06 -19.59 -11.29
C ALA A 6 35.62 -19.84 -11.74
N ASN A 7 35.38 -20.98 -12.37
CA ASN A 7 34.08 -21.55 -12.67
C ASN A 7 33.25 -21.71 -11.40
N LEU A 8 32.14 -20.97 -11.30
CA LEU A 8 31.05 -21.22 -10.37
C LEU A 8 30.06 -22.19 -11.04
N PRO A 9 29.64 -23.25 -10.36
CA PRO A 9 28.68 -24.19 -10.94
C PRO A 9 27.28 -23.55 -11.05
N ASN A 10 26.73 -23.61 -12.25
CA ASN A 10 25.31 -23.32 -12.52
C ASN A 10 24.44 -24.36 -11.79
N THR A 11 23.98 -24.04 -10.60
CA THR A 11 22.86 -24.73 -10.01
C THR A 11 21.57 -24.11 -10.59
N SER A 12 20.91 -24.85 -11.46
CA SER A 12 19.56 -24.55 -11.92
C SER A 12 18.63 -24.53 -10.71
N LEU A 13 18.28 -23.33 -10.26
CA LEU A 13 17.25 -23.10 -9.27
C LEU A 13 15.88 -23.44 -9.91
N GLN A 14 15.43 -24.66 -9.74
CA GLN A 14 14.02 -24.97 -9.76
C GLN A 14 13.39 -24.32 -8.51
N GLY A 15 13.34 -22.99 -8.48
CA GLY A 15 12.72 -22.21 -7.44
C GLY A 15 11.19 -22.36 -7.51
N LYS A 16 10.58 -22.70 -6.39
CA LYS A 16 9.13 -22.54 -6.22
C LYS A 16 8.77 -21.11 -6.60
N LYS A 17 8.01 -20.92 -7.68
CA LYS A 17 7.53 -19.60 -8.11
C LYS A 17 6.64 -19.06 -7.03
N MET A 18 7.00 -17.93 -6.48
CA MET A 18 6.19 -17.25 -5.49
C MET A 18 5.11 -16.40 -6.15
N ALA A 19 3.95 -16.29 -5.48
CA ALA A 19 2.80 -15.59 -6.02
C ALA A 19 3.05 -14.09 -6.30
N TYR A 20 4.08 -13.51 -5.68
CA TYR A 20 4.47 -12.12 -5.87
C TYR A 20 5.80 -11.94 -6.64
N GLN A 21 6.36 -13.02 -7.18
CA GLN A 21 7.56 -12.93 -7.99
C GLN A 21 7.20 -12.49 -9.40
N LYS A 22 7.86 -11.47 -9.89
CA LYS A 22 7.72 -10.98 -11.26
C LYS A 22 8.16 -12.07 -12.23
N VAL A 23 7.26 -12.50 -13.09
CA VAL A 23 7.60 -13.37 -14.22
C VAL A 23 8.19 -12.47 -15.30
N ASN A 24 9.50 -12.29 -15.29
CA ASN A 24 10.17 -11.69 -16.45
C ASN A 24 10.21 -12.69 -17.57
N ALA A 25 9.59 -12.37 -18.71
CA ALA A 25 9.66 -13.15 -19.93
C ALA A 25 11.12 -13.31 -20.42
N ASP A 26 12.02 -12.45 -19.98
CA ASP A 26 13.43 -12.41 -20.39
C ASP A 26 14.39 -13.24 -19.54
N GLN A 27 13.93 -13.95 -18.50
CA GLN A 27 14.77 -14.91 -17.78
C GLN A 27 14.79 -16.28 -18.48
N ARG A 28 14.92 -16.29 -19.81
CA ARG A 28 15.50 -17.43 -20.50
C ARG A 28 17.00 -17.28 -20.43
N ALA A 29 17.65 -18.22 -19.74
CA ALA A 29 19.08 -18.30 -19.67
C ALA A 29 19.71 -18.16 -21.09
N PRO A 30 20.75 -17.35 -21.26
CA PRO A 30 21.48 -17.31 -22.51
C PRO A 30 22.31 -18.60 -22.60
N GLY A 31 21.79 -19.60 -23.29
CA GLY A 31 22.55 -20.86 -23.39
C GLY A 31 21.94 -21.92 -24.30
N HIS A 32 20.81 -21.70 -24.91
CA HIS A 32 20.32 -22.61 -25.96
C HIS A 32 19.72 -21.80 -27.12
N SER A 33 20.57 -21.11 -27.86
CA SER A 33 20.29 -20.76 -29.23
C SER A 33 20.87 -21.87 -30.12
N GLN A 34 20.10 -22.89 -30.32
CA GLN A 34 20.27 -23.74 -31.49
C GLN A 34 18.86 -24.06 -32.01
N TYR A 35 18.55 -23.40 -33.12
CA TYR A 35 17.57 -23.75 -34.12
C TYR A 35 16.26 -24.38 -33.59
N LEU A 36 15.37 -23.54 -33.14
CA LEU A 36 13.95 -23.76 -33.29
C LEU A 36 13.56 -22.96 -34.55
N ASP A 37 13.11 -23.66 -35.57
CA ASP A 37 12.59 -23.03 -36.78
C ASP A 37 11.45 -22.09 -36.41
N ASN A 38 11.45 -20.90 -37.05
CA ASN A 38 10.44 -19.87 -36.84
C ASN A 38 8.99 -20.32 -37.06
N ASP A 39 8.82 -21.45 -37.75
CA ASP A 39 7.51 -22.01 -38.08
C ASP A 39 6.80 -22.66 -36.87
N ASP A 40 7.56 -23.25 -35.93
CA ASP A 40 6.96 -23.82 -34.69
C ASP A 40 6.49 -22.77 -33.66
N LEU A 41 7.11 -21.58 -33.67
CA LEU A 41 6.68 -20.46 -32.79
C LEU A 41 5.46 -19.75 -33.36
N GLN A 42 5.31 -19.69 -34.68
CA GLN A 42 4.11 -19.14 -35.31
C GLN A 42 2.90 -20.08 -35.21
N ALA A 43 3.09 -21.40 -35.30
CA ALA A 43 2.01 -22.35 -35.11
C ALA A 43 1.43 -22.31 -33.69
N THR A 44 2.27 -22.18 -32.66
CA THR A 44 1.78 -22.10 -31.27
C THR A 44 1.10 -20.75 -30.96
N ALA A 45 1.50 -19.65 -31.60
CA ALA A 45 0.83 -18.36 -31.43
C ALA A 45 -0.52 -18.32 -32.17
N LEU A 46 -0.58 -18.93 -33.36
CA LEU A 46 -1.82 -19.05 -34.14
C LEU A 46 -2.84 -19.96 -33.46
N ASP A 47 -2.40 -21.08 -32.87
CA ASP A 47 -3.29 -21.96 -32.12
C ASP A 47 -3.88 -21.29 -30.86
N LEU A 48 -3.13 -20.40 -30.20
CA LEU A 48 -3.63 -19.64 -29.07
C LEU A 48 -4.60 -18.52 -29.50
N GLU A 49 -4.38 -17.88 -30.64
CA GLU A 49 -5.32 -16.89 -31.19
C GLU A 49 -6.61 -17.56 -31.66
N TRP A 50 -6.52 -18.74 -32.26
CA TRP A 50 -7.69 -19.48 -32.71
C TRP A 50 -8.58 -19.98 -31.55
N ASP A 51 -7.97 -20.37 -30.43
CA ASP A 51 -8.71 -20.78 -29.25
C ASP A 51 -9.39 -19.60 -28.54
N MET A 52 -8.77 -18.41 -28.52
CA MET A 52 -9.39 -17.20 -27.97
C MET A 52 -10.52 -16.66 -28.86
N GLU A 53 -10.39 -16.69 -30.19
CA GLU A 53 -11.49 -16.29 -31.07
C GLU A 53 -12.68 -17.26 -30.98
N LYS A 54 -12.44 -18.54 -30.77
CA LYS A 54 -13.52 -19.52 -30.57
C LYS A 54 -14.28 -19.34 -29.25
N GLU A 55 -13.59 -18.90 -28.18
CA GLU A 55 -14.25 -18.63 -26.92
C GLU A 55 -15.06 -17.31 -26.95
N LEU A 56 -14.70 -16.37 -27.84
CA LEU A 56 -15.42 -15.12 -28.03
C LEU A 56 -16.64 -15.23 -28.94
N GLU A 57 -16.75 -16.32 -29.75
CA GLU A 57 -17.87 -16.56 -30.64
C GLU A 57 -18.94 -17.52 -30.10
N GLU A 58 -18.90 -17.90 -28.82
CA GLU A 58 -19.97 -18.69 -28.22
C GLU A 58 -21.28 -17.89 -28.07
N PRO A 59 -22.45 -18.49 -28.37
CA PRO A 59 -23.74 -17.80 -28.50
C PRO A 59 -24.30 -17.16 -27.23
N GLY A 60 -23.60 -17.25 -26.13
CA GLY A 60 -24.00 -16.60 -24.87
C GLY A 60 -23.60 -15.12 -24.75
N PHE A 61 -22.73 -14.62 -25.63
CA PHE A 61 -22.26 -13.23 -25.57
C PHE A 61 -23.06 -12.26 -26.42
N ASP A 62 -23.80 -12.75 -27.41
CA ASP A 62 -24.65 -11.91 -28.28
C ASP A 62 -25.92 -11.37 -27.60
N GLN A 63 -26.23 -11.80 -26.37
CA GLN A 63 -27.38 -11.30 -25.62
C GLN A 63 -27.13 -9.97 -24.88
N PHE A 64 -25.92 -9.43 -24.92
CA PHE A 64 -25.60 -8.14 -24.26
C PHE A 64 -25.39 -6.96 -25.20
N GLN A 65 -25.70 -7.11 -26.48
CA GLN A 65 -25.82 -6.00 -27.40
C GLN A 65 -27.29 -5.76 -27.75
N LEU A 66 -28.03 -5.24 -26.80
CA LEU A 66 -29.38 -4.72 -27.05
C LEU A 66 -29.54 -3.36 -26.42
N ASP A 67 -30.06 -2.51 -27.27
CA ASP A 67 -30.75 -1.26 -27.00
C ASP A 67 -29.91 0.02 -26.96
N SER A 68 -29.65 0.48 -28.16
CA SER A 68 -29.77 1.89 -28.47
C SER A 68 -30.11 2.06 -29.96
N ALA A 69 -31.39 2.03 -30.31
CA ALA A 69 -31.87 2.70 -31.52
C ALA A 69 -33.34 2.99 -31.42
N GLU A 70 -33.59 4.20 -31.57
CA GLU A 70 -34.77 5.03 -31.68
C GLU A 70 -36.01 4.43 -32.31
N ASN A 71 -37.15 4.92 -31.78
CA ASN A 71 -38.47 4.96 -32.36
C ASN A 71 -38.49 5.42 -33.81
N GLN A 72 -39.23 4.74 -34.64
CA GLN A 72 -40.20 5.39 -35.55
C GLN A 72 -41.26 4.40 -36.04
N ASP A 73 -42.45 4.95 -36.03
CA ASP A 73 -43.76 4.43 -36.33
C ASP A 73 -43.98 3.74 -37.70
N LEU A 74 -45.11 3.04 -37.70
CA LEU A 74 -46.15 2.83 -38.71
C LEU A 74 -46.25 1.49 -39.43
N GLY A 75 -47.36 0.88 -39.14
CA GLY A 75 -48.27 0.42 -40.21
C GLY A 75 -48.41 -1.07 -40.48
N HIS A 76 -49.46 -1.60 -39.92
CA HIS A 76 -50.43 -2.59 -40.47
C HIS A 76 -49.95 -3.83 -41.24
N SER A 77 -50.42 -4.93 -40.69
CA SER A 77 -51.24 -5.99 -41.26
C SER A 77 -50.54 -7.13 -42.00
N GLU A 78 -50.93 -8.24 -41.58
CA GLU A 78 -51.34 -9.48 -42.21
C GLU A 78 -50.62 -10.72 -41.73
N THR A 79 -51.43 -11.50 -41.09
CA THR A 79 -51.28 -12.91 -40.78
C THR A 79 -50.99 -13.75 -42.02
N THR A 80 -49.94 -14.53 -41.99
CA THR A 80 -49.92 -15.80 -42.73
C THR A 80 -49.22 -16.85 -41.87
N ASP A 81 -50.02 -17.85 -41.54
CA ASP A 81 -49.61 -19.15 -41.02
C ASP A 81 -48.48 -19.74 -41.89
N LEU A 82 -47.37 -19.99 -41.32
CA LEU A 82 -46.39 -20.90 -41.91
C LEU A 82 -46.01 -21.99 -40.91
N ASN A 83 -46.42 -23.19 -41.31
CA ASN A 83 -46.20 -24.49 -40.75
C ASN A 83 -44.83 -24.63 -40.05
N LEU A 84 -44.95 -25.02 -38.80
CA LEU A 84 -43.87 -25.51 -37.97
C LEU A 84 -43.62 -27.00 -38.27
N ASP A 85 -43.04 -27.32 -39.41
CA ASP A 85 -42.53 -28.64 -39.67
C ASP A 85 -41.24 -28.55 -40.50
N SER A 86 -40.18 -29.12 -39.95
CA SER A 86 -38.86 -29.31 -40.57
C SER A 86 -37.82 -28.20 -40.31
N ILE A 87 -37.42 -28.01 -39.08
CA ILE A 87 -36.03 -27.66 -38.80
C ILE A 87 -35.44 -28.88 -38.04
N GLN A 88 -34.83 -29.76 -38.75
CA GLN A 88 -33.93 -30.76 -38.16
C GLN A 88 -32.76 -29.99 -37.51
N PRO A 89 -32.42 -30.31 -36.28
CA PRO A 89 -31.22 -29.73 -35.66
C PRO A 89 -30.01 -30.20 -36.46
N ALA A 90 -29.18 -29.26 -36.83
CA ALA A 90 -27.88 -29.50 -37.44
C ALA A 90 -27.12 -30.54 -36.61
N THR A 91 -26.74 -31.57 -37.25
CA THR A 91 -26.10 -32.76 -36.74
C THR A 91 -24.86 -32.40 -35.91
N SER A 92 -24.94 -32.63 -34.62
CA SER A 92 -23.78 -32.86 -33.77
C SER A 92 -22.85 -33.90 -34.40
N PRO A 93 -21.56 -33.86 -34.17
CA PRO A 93 -20.57 -34.62 -34.92
C PRO A 93 -20.71 -36.11 -34.68
N LYS A 94 -21.46 -36.80 -35.54
CA LYS A 94 -21.64 -38.24 -35.55
C LYS A 94 -20.35 -39.05 -35.80
N GLY A 95 -19.26 -38.38 -36.14
CA GLY A 95 -18.00 -39.02 -36.46
C GLY A 95 -17.30 -39.75 -35.31
N ARG A 96 -17.44 -39.27 -34.10
CA ARG A 96 -16.70 -39.81 -32.94
C ARG A 96 -17.40 -41.04 -32.34
N PHE A 97 -18.71 -41.12 -32.42
CA PHE A 97 -19.46 -42.26 -31.91
C PHE A 97 -19.51 -43.42 -32.92
N GLN A 98 -19.47 -43.15 -34.22
CA GLN A 98 -19.38 -44.22 -35.24
C GLN A 98 -18.04 -44.97 -35.20
N ARG A 99 -16.96 -44.30 -34.86
CA ARG A 99 -15.64 -44.94 -34.74
C ARG A 99 -15.53 -45.89 -33.54
N LEU A 100 -16.20 -45.61 -32.43
CA LEU A 100 -16.24 -46.53 -31.30
C LEU A 100 -17.15 -47.71 -31.50
N GLN A 101 -18.20 -47.58 -32.33
CA GLN A 101 -19.11 -48.67 -32.67
C GLN A 101 -18.48 -49.65 -33.69
N GLU A 102 -17.66 -49.17 -34.63
CA GLU A 102 -16.91 -50.02 -35.54
C GLU A 102 -15.80 -50.82 -34.84
N GLU A 103 -15.14 -50.23 -33.81
CA GLU A 103 -14.16 -50.97 -33.00
C GLU A 103 -14.78 -52.06 -32.14
N SER A 104 -16.01 -51.92 -31.70
CA SER A 104 -16.70 -52.95 -30.93
C SER A 104 -17.12 -54.14 -31.80
N ASP A 105 -17.43 -53.90 -33.06
CA ASP A 105 -17.78 -55.00 -34.02
C ASP A 105 -16.54 -55.75 -34.46
N TYR A 106 -15.38 -55.16 -34.52
CA TYR A 106 -14.13 -55.83 -34.86
C TYR A 106 -13.65 -56.81 -33.77
N ILE A 107 -13.96 -56.55 -32.52
CA ILE A 107 -13.62 -57.44 -31.39
C ILE A 107 -14.57 -58.60 -31.31
N SER A 108 -15.81 -58.50 -31.80
CA SER A 108 -16.78 -59.61 -31.79
C SER A 108 -16.51 -60.69 -32.79
N HIS A 109 -15.73 -60.43 -33.85
CA HIS A 109 -15.41 -61.44 -34.87
C HIS A 109 -14.23 -62.38 -34.53
N TYR A 110 -13.44 -62.10 -33.51
CA TYR A 110 -12.27 -62.90 -33.13
C TYR A 110 -12.54 -63.93 -32.02
N THR A 111 -13.74 -64.04 -31.51
CA THR A 111 -14.06 -64.92 -30.36
C THR A 111 -15.05 -66.08 -30.78
N ARG A 112 -14.96 -66.63 -31.99
CA ARG A 112 -15.66 -67.87 -32.32
C ARG A 112 -14.67 -68.98 -32.43
N SER A 113 -14.29 -69.60 -31.34
CA SER A 113 -13.79 -70.93 -31.27
C SER A 113 -14.57 -71.74 -30.24
N ALA A 114 -14.96 -72.90 -30.69
CA ALA A 114 -15.86 -73.95 -30.24
C ALA A 114 -16.12 -74.15 -28.72
N PRO A 115 -17.24 -74.72 -28.39
CA PRO A 115 -17.69 -74.92 -27.02
C PRO A 115 -16.95 -76.11 -26.39
N LYS A 116 -16.21 -75.86 -25.33
CA LYS A 116 -15.77 -76.89 -24.36
C LYS A 116 -16.56 -76.76 -23.08
N SER A 117 -17.08 -77.86 -22.69
CA SER A 117 -17.95 -78.17 -21.56
C SER A 117 -17.70 -77.36 -20.29
N ASN A 118 -18.78 -76.78 -19.78
CA ASN A 118 -18.90 -76.23 -18.44
C ASN A 118 -18.60 -77.30 -17.39
N ARG A 119 -17.41 -77.21 -16.80
CA ARG A 119 -17.23 -77.49 -15.35
C ARG A 119 -16.90 -76.16 -14.67
N CYS A 120 -17.92 -75.64 -14.02
CA CYS A 120 -17.79 -74.46 -13.18
C CYS A 120 -16.74 -74.77 -12.13
N ASN A 121 -15.52 -74.26 -12.30
CA ASN A 121 -14.46 -74.37 -11.31
C ASN A 121 -14.75 -73.41 -10.14
N PHE A 122 -15.56 -73.88 -9.21
CA PHE A 122 -15.87 -73.23 -7.94
C PHE A 122 -14.60 -72.70 -7.28
N CYS A 123 -13.45 -73.41 -7.43
CA CYS A 123 -12.14 -72.98 -6.97
C CYS A 123 -11.62 -71.71 -7.66
N HIS A 124 -11.96 -71.46 -8.94
CA HIS A 124 -11.55 -70.24 -9.64
C HIS A 124 -12.36 -69.02 -9.18
N LEU A 125 -13.68 -69.22 -8.99
CA LEU A 125 -14.53 -68.18 -8.43
C LEU A 125 -14.14 -67.81 -7.02
N LEU A 126 -13.82 -68.82 -6.19
CA LEU A 126 -13.35 -68.63 -4.83
C LEU A 126 -12.00 -67.89 -4.77
N LYS A 127 -11.07 -68.21 -5.68
CA LYS A 127 -9.78 -67.49 -5.80
C LYS A 127 -9.99 -66.01 -6.16
N ILE A 128 -10.86 -65.69 -7.12
CA ILE A 128 -11.18 -64.32 -7.52
C ILE A 128 -11.82 -63.57 -6.36
N LEU A 129 -12.76 -64.23 -5.67
CA LEU A 129 -13.40 -63.60 -4.50
C LEU A 129 -12.41 -63.36 -3.36
N CYS A 130 -11.53 -64.29 -3.06
CA CYS A 130 -10.49 -64.12 -2.05
C CYS A 130 -9.49 -63.02 -2.45
N THR A 131 -9.05 -62.92 -3.70
CA THR A 131 -8.17 -61.83 -4.14
C THR A 131 -8.85 -60.49 -4.08
N ALA A 132 -10.11 -60.37 -4.49
CA ALA A 132 -10.92 -59.14 -4.37
C ALA A 132 -11.09 -58.72 -2.90
N THR A 133 -11.36 -59.68 -2.01
CA THR A 133 -11.50 -59.41 -0.57
C THR A 133 -10.18 -58.95 0.05
N ILE A 134 -9.06 -59.59 -0.34
CA ILE A 134 -7.73 -59.18 0.14
C ILE A 134 -7.38 -57.77 -0.34
N LEU A 135 -7.65 -57.44 -1.62
CA LEU A 135 -7.44 -56.11 -2.16
C LEU A 135 -8.31 -55.05 -1.47
N PHE A 136 -9.57 -55.42 -1.18
CA PHE A 136 -10.50 -54.57 -0.47
C PHE A 136 -10.04 -54.29 1.00
N ILE A 137 -9.60 -55.33 1.71
CA ILE A 137 -9.03 -55.20 3.05
C ILE A 137 -7.73 -54.37 3.02
N PHE A 138 -6.89 -54.58 2.01
CA PHE A 138 -5.67 -53.80 1.83
C PHE A 138 -6.01 -52.31 1.57
N GLY A 139 -7.00 -52.03 0.74
CA GLY A 139 -7.52 -50.68 0.50
C GLY A 139 -8.04 -50.01 1.78
N ILE A 140 -8.81 -50.74 2.60
CA ILE A 140 -9.29 -50.26 3.90
C ILE A 140 -8.12 -50.02 4.87
N LEU A 141 -7.13 -50.92 4.92
CA LEU A 141 -5.95 -50.76 5.79
C LEU A 141 -5.11 -49.59 5.35
N ILE A 142 -4.88 -49.38 4.06
CA ILE A 142 -4.18 -48.21 3.54
C ILE A 142 -4.98 -46.96 3.85
N GLY A 143 -6.30 -46.93 3.58
CA GLY A 143 -7.17 -45.80 3.88
C GLY A 143 -7.17 -45.48 5.39
N TYR A 144 -7.28 -46.50 6.24
CA TYR A 144 -7.21 -46.34 7.68
C TYR A 144 -5.85 -45.80 8.15
N TYR A 145 -4.74 -46.37 7.63
CA TYR A 145 -3.38 -45.95 7.97
C TYR A 145 -3.07 -44.55 7.47
N VAL A 146 -3.50 -44.19 6.27
CA VAL A 146 -3.38 -42.84 5.73
C VAL A 146 -4.26 -41.85 6.52
N HIS A 147 -5.49 -42.26 6.88
CA HIS A 147 -6.36 -41.43 7.69
C HIS A 147 -5.84 -41.24 9.14
N THR A 148 -5.25 -42.29 9.75
CA THR A 148 -4.71 -42.19 11.12
C THR A 148 -3.34 -41.50 11.17
N ASN A 149 -2.56 -41.54 10.06
CA ASN A 149 -1.27 -40.87 9.95
C ASN A 149 -1.32 -39.56 9.16
N CYS A 150 -2.47 -39.16 8.60
CA CYS A 150 -2.66 -37.78 8.26
C CYS A 150 -2.65 -36.97 9.57
N PRO A 151 -1.75 -36.03 9.75
CA PRO A 151 -1.79 -35.15 10.91
C PRO A 151 -3.04 -34.26 10.80
N SER A 152 -4.21 -34.83 11.15
CA SER A 152 -5.43 -34.05 11.39
C SER A 152 -5.26 -33.08 12.55
N ASP A 153 -4.21 -33.29 13.35
CA ASP A 153 -3.87 -32.45 14.50
C ASP A 153 -3.08 -31.19 14.16
N ALA A 154 -2.60 -31.05 12.92
CA ALA A 154 -1.96 -29.80 12.49
C ALA A 154 -2.96 -28.66 12.22
N LEU A 155 -4.26 -28.95 12.14
CA LEU A 155 -5.35 -27.99 11.97
C LEU A 155 -6.16 -27.74 13.24
N SER A 156 -5.90 -28.48 14.31
CA SER A 156 -6.61 -28.33 15.57
C SER A 156 -5.74 -27.61 16.59
N SER A 157 -6.28 -26.56 17.08
CA SER A 157 -5.81 -25.76 18.23
C SER A 157 -4.63 -24.81 17.95
N GLY A 158 -4.78 -23.89 17.05
CA GLY A 158 -4.10 -22.62 17.21
C GLY A 158 -4.59 -21.90 18.48
N THR A 159 -4.27 -22.41 19.65
CA THR A 159 -4.16 -21.55 20.82
C THR A 159 -3.02 -20.61 20.49
N VAL A 160 -3.34 -19.32 20.42
CA VAL A 160 -2.35 -18.27 20.17
C VAL A 160 -1.18 -18.49 21.11
N ASP A 161 -0.01 -18.83 20.56
CA ASP A 161 1.15 -19.11 21.39
C ASP A 161 1.84 -17.80 21.79
N HIS A 162 1.17 -17.05 22.67
CA HIS A 162 1.72 -15.82 23.25
C HIS A 162 3.06 -16.04 23.94
N GLN A 163 3.32 -17.25 24.42
CA GLN A 163 4.58 -17.58 25.05
C GLN A 163 5.71 -17.61 24.02
N LEU A 164 5.46 -18.17 22.84
CA LEU A 164 6.41 -18.17 21.73
C LEU A 164 6.72 -16.73 21.26
N TYR A 165 5.72 -15.87 21.12
CA TYR A 165 5.92 -14.46 20.73
C TYR A 165 6.80 -13.74 21.76
N GLN A 166 6.51 -13.93 23.05
CA GLN A 166 7.31 -13.38 24.12
C GLN A 166 8.75 -13.92 24.10
N GLU A 167 8.96 -15.20 23.80
CA GLU A 167 10.31 -15.78 23.67
C GLU A 167 11.08 -15.15 22.51
N ILE A 168 10.46 -14.97 21.36
CA ILE A 168 11.09 -14.30 20.18
C ILE A 168 11.48 -12.87 20.56
N LEU A 169 10.54 -12.09 21.09
CA LEU A 169 10.72 -10.67 21.35
C LEU A 169 11.73 -10.38 22.48
N LYS A 170 11.79 -11.23 23.50
CA LYS A 170 12.78 -11.11 24.59
C LYS A 170 14.23 -11.25 24.13
N THR A 171 14.47 -11.83 22.95
CA THR A 171 15.82 -11.93 22.38
C THR A 171 16.32 -10.61 21.79
N ILE A 172 15.44 -9.64 21.60
CA ILE A 172 15.80 -8.33 21.03
C ILE A 172 16.59 -7.52 22.06
N GLN A 173 17.79 -7.12 21.69
CA GLN A 173 18.72 -6.35 22.54
C GLN A 173 18.81 -4.90 22.04
N ALA A 174 18.64 -3.92 22.94
CA ALA A 174 18.79 -2.50 22.62
C ALA A 174 20.16 -2.15 22.05
N GLU A 175 21.21 -2.78 22.56
CA GLU A 175 22.57 -2.48 22.12
C GLU A 175 22.82 -2.97 20.69
N ASP A 176 22.18 -4.06 20.25
CA ASP A 176 22.24 -4.52 18.87
C ASP A 176 21.59 -3.55 17.90
N ILE A 177 20.45 -2.98 18.29
CA ILE A 177 19.76 -1.94 17.51
C ILE A 177 20.63 -0.69 17.41
N LYS A 178 21.17 -0.22 18.53
CA LYS A 178 22.05 0.96 18.57
C LYS A 178 23.32 0.74 17.75
N LYS A 179 23.90 -0.45 17.80
CA LYS A 179 25.09 -0.81 17.01
C LYS A 179 24.76 -0.83 15.51
N SER A 180 23.65 -1.47 15.14
CA SER A 180 23.16 -1.49 13.75
C SER A 180 22.89 -0.08 13.24
N PHE A 181 22.20 0.73 14.01
CA PHE A 181 21.92 2.14 13.71
C PHE A 181 23.20 2.95 13.46
N ARG A 182 24.18 2.88 14.37
CA ARG A 182 25.47 3.60 14.20
C ARG A 182 26.20 3.19 12.95
N ASN A 183 26.21 1.89 12.64
CA ASN A 183 26.81 1.36 11.43
C ASN A 183 26.13 1.89 10.17
N LEU A 184 24.79 1.90 10.14
CA LEU A 184 24.00 2.42 9.02
C LEU A 184 24.23 3.93 8.81
N VAL A 185 24.25 4.71 9.89
CA VAL A 185 24.54 6.15 9.80
C VAL A 185 25.95 6.44 9.26
N GLN A 186 26.95 5.60 9.62
CA GLN A 186 28.30 5.74 9.08
C GLN A 186 28.37 5.42 7.59
N LEU A 187 27.65 4.37 7.16
CA LEU A 187 27.55 3.99 5.75
C LEU A 187 26.95 5.10 4.90
N TYR A 188 25.90 5.72 5.41
CA TYR A 188 25.21 6.81 4.75
C TYR A 188 26.12 7.99 4.40
N LYS A 189 27.07 8.31 5.26
CA LYS A 189 28.00 9.42 5.02
C LYS A 189 29.02 9.17 3.92
N SER A 190 29.24 7.90 3.56
CA SER A 190 30.35 7.50 2.70
C SER A 190 29.95 6.78 1.42
N GLU A 191 28.71 6.31 1.26
CA GLU A 191 28.37 5.36 0.22
C GLU A 191 27.11 5.73 -0.58
N ASP A 192 27.04 5.22 -1.81
CA ASP A 192 25.93 5.31 -2.72
C ASP A 192 24.76 4.45 -2.25
N ASP A 193 23.55 4.79 -2.65
CA ASP A 193 22.29 4.11 -2.36
C ASP A 193 22.31 2.61 -2.68
N MET A 194 22.95 2.25 -3.79
CA MET A 194 23.13 0.85 -4.18
C MET A 194 23.99 0.07 -3.20
N GLU A 195 25.03 0.67 -2.62
CA GLU A 195 25.89 0.02 -1.65
C GLU A 195 25.17 -0.20 -0.31
N VAL A 196 24.31 0.76 0.10
CA VAL A 196 23.43 0.61 1.26
C VAL A 196 22.48 -0.57 1.04
N SER A 197 21.81 -0.63 -0.12
CA SER A 197 20.90 -1.72 -0.49
C SER A 197 21.62 -3.08 -0.49
N LYS A 198 22.83 -3.17 -1.04
CA LYS A 198 23.65 -4.41 -1.02
C LYS A 198 23.95 -4.87 0.39
N LYS A 199 24.27 -3.97 1.31
CA LYS A 199 24.56 -4.31 2.71
C LYS A 199 23.32 -4.82 3.42
N ILE A 200 22.16 -4.17 3.22
CA ILE A 200 20.86 -4.64 3.75
C ILE A 200 20.58 -6.05 3.22
N LYS A 201 20.65 -6.26 1.91
CA LYS A 201 20.42 -7.57 1.29
C LYS A 201 21.35 -8.64 1.87
N THR A 202 22.65 -8.35 1.92
CA THR A 202 23.65 -9.30 2.45
C THR A 202 23.38 -9.63 3.92
N GLN A 203 23.01 -8.62 4.73
CA GLN A 203 22.69 -8.79 6.13
C GLN A 203 21.45 -9.65 6.33
N TRP A 204 20.35 -9.37 5.63
CA TRP A 204 19.11 -10.13 5.72
C TRP A 204 19.28 -11.57 5.26
N ALA A 205 20.00 -11.79 4.15
CA ALA A 205 20.34 -13.13 3.67
C ALA A 205 21.20 -13.90 4.68
N SER A 206 22.17 -13.24 5.32
CA SER A 206 23.04 -13.87 6.35
C SER A 206 22.27 -14.28 7.61
N LEU A 207 21.19 -13.57 7.94
CA LEU A 207 20.28 -13.94 9.03
C LEU A 207 19.44 -15.17 8.68
N GLY A 208 19.30 -15.50 7.39
CA GLY A 208 18.57 -16.65 6.87
C GLY A 208 17.18 -16.32 6.33
N LEU A 209 16.91 -15.04 6.08
CA LEU A 209 15.67 -14.63 5.41
C LEU A 209 15.62 -15.24 4.01
N GLU A 210 14.45 -15.69 3.58
CA GLU A 210 14.27 -16.41 2.33
C GLU A 210 14.23 -15.44 1.16
N ASP A 211 14.87 -15.85 0.06
CA ASP A 211 14.89 -15.20 -1.26
C ASP A 211 15.02 -13.68 -1.21
N VAL A 212 16.03 -13.20 -0.50
CA VAL A 212 16.30 -11.75 -0.43
C VAL A 212 16.78 -11.25 -1.77
N GLN A 213 16.00 -10.37 -2.40
CA GLN A 213 16.27 -9.89 -3.75
C GLN A 213 16.22 -8.37 -3.86
N PHE A 214 16.81 -7.86 -4.93
CA PHE A 214 16.63 -6.50 -5.39
C PHE A 214 15.46 -6.42 -6.36
N VAL A 215 14.67 -5.36 -6.23
CA VAL A 215 13.67 -4.97 -7.21
C VAL A 215 14.00 -3.55 -7.65
N ASN A 216 14.35 -3.38 -8.92
CA ASN A 216 14.89 -2.14 -9.47
C ASN A 216 13.87 -1.46 -10.39
N TYR A 217 13.75 -0.15 -10.25
CA TYR A 217 12.93 0.68 -11.11
C TYR A 217 13.74 1.86 -11.64
N SER A 218 13.61 2.14 -12.93
CA SER A 218 14.27 3.28 -13.57
C SER A 218 13.32 4.48 -13.54
N VAL A 219 13.56 5.46 -12.69
CA VAL A 219 12.60 6.51 -12.34
C VAL A 219 13.14 7.91 -12.52
N LEU A 220 12.23 8.86 -12.72
CA LEU A 220 12.59 10.26 -12.89
C LEU A 220 12.74 10.94 -11.52
N LEU A 221 13.99 11.15 -11.07
CA LEU A 221 14.28 11.86 -9.83
C LEU A 221 14.57 13.33 -10.08
N ASN A 222 14.03 14.18 -9.21
CA ASN A 222 14.35 15.59 -9.16
C ASN A 222 15.30 15.87 -7.99
N LEU A 223 16.56 16.09 -8.32
CA LEU A 223 17.67 16.26 -7.37
C LEU A 223 17.97 17.76 -7.17
N PRO A 224 18.70 18.14 -6.09
CA PRO A 224 19.17 19.51 -5.95
C PRO A 224 20.08 19.91 -7.11
N GLY A 225 20.15 21.21 -7.35
CA GLY A 225 21.05 21.78 -8.36
C GLY A 225 22.52 21.68 -7.95
N LEU A 226 23.42 22.25 -8.79
CA LEU A 226 24.84 22.31 -8.48
C LEU A 226 25.17 23.38 -7.42
N SER A 227 24.27 24.32 -7.22
CA SER A 227 24.37 25.36 -6.18
C SER A 227 23.07 25.47 -5.40
N PRO A 228 23.10 25.90 -4.14
CA PRO A 228 21.89 26.13 -3.37
C PRO A 228 20.99 27.16 -4.05
N SER A 229 19.68 27.05 -3.84
CA SER A 229 18.72 28.09 -4.19
C SER A 229 19.02 29.37 -3.39
N THR A 230 18.59 30.53 -3.90
CA THR A 230 18.83 31.82 -3.26
C THR A 230 17.60 32.70 -3.25
N VAL A 231 17.55 33.61 -2.27
CA VAL A 231 16.54 34.64 -2.12
C VAL A 231 17.25 35.99 -1.96
N THR A 232 17.03 36.90 -2.88
CA THR A 232 17.66 38.24 -2.86
C THR A 232 16.61 39.30 -2.63
N LEU A 233 16.83 40.18 -1.63
CA LEU A 233 16.01 41.36 -1.39
C LEU A 233 16.26 42.41 -2.48
N SER A 234 15.21 42.83 -3.19
CA SER A 234 15.37 43.81 -4.27
C SER A 234 15.65 45.23 -3.74
N SER A 235 15.32 45.51 -2.51
CA SER A 235 15.54 46.85 -1.85
C SER A 235 16.98 47.08 -1.46
N SER A 236 17.65 46.08 -0.89
CA SER A 236 19.02 46.19 -0.40
C SER A 236 20.06 45.50 -1.26
N GLY A 237 19.63 44.61 -2.15
CA GLY A 237 20.53 43.74 -2.95
C GLY A 237 21.10 42.57 -2.12
N GLU A 238 20.73 42.41 -0.88
CA GLU A 238 21.21 41.35 0.00
C GLU A 238 20.71 39.99 -0.47
N CYS A 239 21.64 39.04 -0.64
CA CYS A 239 21.36 37.66 -1.02
C CYS A 239 21.45 36.75 0.20
N PHE A 240 20.47 35.85 0.32
CA PHE A 240 20.39 34.86 1.38
C PHE A 240 20.21 33.44 0.83
N HIS A 241 20.79 32.48 1.51
CA HIS A 241 20.49 31.08 1.38
C HIS A 241 19.17 30.72 2.08
N PRO A 242 18.55 29.56 1.80
CA PRO A 242 17.29 29.14 2.43
C PRO A 242 17.29 29.12 3.96
N ASP A 243 18.44 28.88 4.60
CA ASP A 243 18.62 28.91 6.06
C ASP A 243 18.75 30.33 6.64
N GLY A 244 18.76 31.34 5.77
CA GLY A 244 18.88 32.75 6.16
C GLY A 244 20.31 33.25 6.28
N ARG A 245 21.35 32.46 5.96
CA ARG A 245 22.74 32.96 5.89
C ARG A 245 22.97 33.81 4.64
N PRO A 246 23.82 34.85 4.70
CA PRO A 246 24.21 35.61 3.51
C PRO A 246 24.94 34.77 2.47
N CYS A 247 24.75 35.02 1.18
CA CYS A 247 25.34 34.23 0.07
C CYS A 247 26.89 34.34 -0.02
N GLY A 248 27.52 35.26 0.65
CA GLY A 248 28.97 35.46 0.60
C GLY A 248 29.76 34.83 1.76
N GLU A 249 29.10 34.24 2.72
CA GLU A 249 29.77 33.55 3.83
C GLU A 249 30.19 32.14 3.39
N GLU A 250 31.50 31.85 3.54
CA GLU A 250 31.99 30.49 3.31
C GLU A 250 31.32 29.52 4.31
N ALA A 251 30.44 28.69 3.81
CA ALA A 251 29.84 27.63 4.60
C ALA A 251 30.92 26.63 5.03
N ARG A 252 30.97 26.28 6.31
CA ARG A 252 31.78 25.13 6.78
C ARG A 252 31.41 23.91 5.91
N LYS A 253 32.39 23.09 5.51
CA LYS A 253 32.20 21.96 4.57
C LYS A 253 30.97 21.12 4.87
N ASP A 254 30.65 20.87 6.14
CA ASP A 254 29.48 20.09 6.53
C ASP A 254 28.14 20.82 6.29
N SER A 255 28.12 22.15 6.41
CA SER A 255 26.89 22.95 6.23
C SER A 255 26.60 23.31 4.77
N SER A 256 27.54 23.14 3.86
CA SER A 256 27.33 23.43 2.43
C SER A 256 26.49 22.35 1.74
N GLN A 257 26.63 21.10 2.16
CA GLN A 257 25.78 20.01 1.67
C GLN A 257 24.34 20.14 2.18
N ASP A 258 24.15 20.49 3.44
CA ASP A 258 22.82 20.66 4.01
C ASP A 258 22.00 21.72 3.28
N LEU A 259 22.65 22.80 2.81
CA LEU A 259 22.01 23.86 2.04
C LEU A 259 21.52 23.40 0.66
N LEU A 260 22.26 22.51 -0.02
CA LEU A 260 21.83 21.95 -1.29
C LEU A 260 20.53 21.18 -1.15
N TYR A 261 20.35 20.48 -0.03
CA TYR A 261 19.16 19.68 0.24
C TYR A 261 17.99 20.46 0.84
N SER A 262 18.13 21.76 1.04
CA SER A 262 17.05 22.66 1.39
C SER A 262 16.26 23.07 0.14
N TYR A 263 15.47 22.15 -0.42
CA TYR A 263 14.73 22.39 -1.66
C TYR A 263 13.41 21.61 -1.71
N ALA A 264 12.54 22.00 -2.62
CA ALA A 264 11.33 21.25 -2.95
C ALA A 264 11.59 20.39 -4.18
N ALA A 265 11.65 19.07 -3.99
CA ALA A 265 11.79 18.14 -5.10
C ALA A 265 10.54 18.22 -6.00
N TYR A 266 10.75 18.21 -7.31
CA TYR A 266 9.74 18.39 -8.35
C TYR A 266 9.11 19.79 -8.41
N SER A 267 9.72 20.77 -7.78
CA SER A 267 9.44 22.18 -8.05
C SER A 267 9.85 22.56 -9.49
N ALA A 268 9.15 23.51 -10.10
CA ALA A 268 9.66 24.18 -11.27
C ALA A 268 11.01 24.83 -10.95
N LYS A 269 11.89 24.95 -11.94
CA LYS A 269 13.20 25.60 -11.83
C LYS A 269 13.19 26.94 -12.54
N GLY A 270 13.93 27.92 -12.00
CA GLY A 270 14.03 29.22 -12.64
C GLY A 270 14.24 30.34 -11.64
N THR A 271 14.05 31.56 -12.13
CA THR A 271 14.15 32.79 -11.34
C THR A 271 12.87 33.59 -11.46
N LEU A 272 12.35 34.07 -10.35
CA LEU A 272 11.18 34.94 -10.29
C LEU A 272 11.49 36.15 -9.42
N LYS A 273 11.33 37.34 -9.99
CA LYS A 273 11.39 38.62 -9.25
C LYS A 273 9.98 39.18 -9.11
N ALA A 274 9.44 39.14 -7.90
CA ALA A 274 8.07 39.57 -7.64
C ALA A 274 7.86 40.02 -6.19
N GLU A 275 6.70 40.67 -5.95
CA GLU A 275 6.22 40.98 -4.62
C GLU A 275 5.89 39.70 -3.84
N VAL A 276 6.23 39.69 -2.57
CA VAL A 276 5.86 38.61 -1.63
C VAL A 276 4.52 38.96 -0.98
N ILE A 277 3.60 38.01 -1.01
CA ILE A 277 2.28 38.11 -0.40
C ILE A 277 2.15 37.01 0.67
N ASP A 278 1.88 37.41 1.91
CA ASP A 278 1.60 36.47 2.97
C ASP A 278 0.21 35.84 2.77
N VAL A 279 0.20 34.55 2.57
CA VAL A 279 -1.03 33.75 2.36
C VAL A 279 -1.37 32.92 3.60
N SER A 280 -0.67 33.13 4.71
CA SER A 280 -0.83 32.34 5.94
C SER A 280 -0.75 30.83 5.65
N TYR A 281 -1.76 30.05 5.99
CA TYR A 281 -1.83 28.62 5.67
C TYR A 281 -2.33 28.32 4.25
N GLY A 282 -2.65 29.34 3.46
CA GLY A 282 -3.14 29.16 2.07
C GLY A 282 -4.53 28.53 1.98
N MET A 283 -5.36 28.73 3.01
CA MET A 283 -6.74 28.28 3.03
C MET A 283 -7.58 29.06 1.97
N ALA A 284 -8.68 28.49 1.53
CA ALA A 284 -9.51 29.12 0.53
C ALA A 284 -10.02 30.50 0.95
N ASP A 285 -10.35 30.67 2.23
CA ASP A 285 -10.76 31.96 2.81
C ASP A 285 -9.63 32.99 2.83
N ASP A 286 -8.37 32.56 3.12
CA ASP A 286 -7.20 33.42 3.05
C ASP A 286 -6.99 33.95 1.63
N LEU A 287 -7.03 33.06 0.65
CA LEU A 287 -6.85 33.41 -0.76
C LEU A 287 -7.97 34.32 -1.27
N LYS A 288 -9.21 34.08 -0.85
CA LYS A 288 -10.35 34.92 -1.21
C LYS A 288 -10.23 36.35 -0.66
N ARG A 289 -9.79 36.48 0.60
CA ARG A 289 -9.50 37.77 1.24
C ARG A 289 -8.42 38.52 0.49
N ILE A 290 -7.29 37.85 0.18
CA ILE A 290 -6.13 38.44 -0.50
C ILE A 290 -6.50 38.89 -1.92
N ARG A 291 -7.21 38.08 -2.70
CA ARG A 291 -7.64 38.41 -4.07
C ARG A 291 -8.52 39.65 -4.15
N LYS A 292 -9.31 39.94 -3.09
CA LYS A 292 -10.10 41.17 -3.02
C LYS A 292 -9.25 42.41 -2.82
N MET A 293 -8.06 42.26 -2.23
CA MET A 293 -7.21 43.39 -1.83
C MET A 293 -6.03 43.62 -2.79
N LYS A 294 -5.50 42.54 -3.44
CA LYS A 294 -4.27 42.58 -4.26
C LYS A 294 -4.42 41.73 -5.51
N ASN A 295 -3.73 42.18 -6.59
CA ASN A 295 -3.49 41.31 -7.74
C ASN A 295 -2.40 40.30 -7.40
N VAL A 296 -2.74 39.02 -7.42
CA VAL A 296 -1.83 37.92 -7.05
C VAL A 296 -1.11 37.29 -8.25
N THR A 297 -1.42 37.70 -9.48
CA THR A 297 -0.88 37.13 -10.70
C THR A 297 0.64 37.28 -10.75
N ASN A 298 1.32 36.15 -10.91
CA ASN A 298 2.78 36.02 -10.97
C ASN A 298 3.51 36.62 -9.74
N ARG A 299 2.87 36.55 -8.56
CA ARG A 299 3.47 36.94 -7.26
C ARG A 299 4.06 35.73 -6.56
N ILE A 300 4.81 36.00 -5.48
CA ILE A 300 5.39 34.96 -4.63
C ILE A 300 4.55 34.86 -3.36
N ALA A 301 4.01 33.68 -3.08
CA ALA A 301 3.29 33.41 -1.85
C ALA A 301 4.26 33.05 -0.72
N LEU A 302 4.08 33.66 0.47
CA LEU A 302 4.70 33.21 1.70
C LEU A 302 3.70 32.27 2.41
N LEU A 303 4.00 30.97 2.43
CA LEU A 303 3.06 29.92 2.84
C LEU A 303 3.54 29.17 4.07
N LYS A 304 2.68 29.09 5.10
CA LYS A 304 2.90 28.23 6.28
C LYS A 304 2.56 26.77 5.98
N LEU A 305 3.40 25.84 6.42
CA LEU A 305 3.05 24.42 6.48
C LEU A 305 1.96 24.17 7.55
N GLY A 306 1.22 23.08 7.40
CA GLY A 306 0.19 22.64 8.35
C GLY A 306 -1.24 22.85 7.85
N LYS A 307 -2.22 22.41 8.61
CA LYS A 307 -3.67 22.42 8.43
C LYS A 307 -4.17 21.54 7.29
N LEU A 308 -3.82 21.82 6.05
CA LEU A 308 -4.23 21.06 4.86
C LEU A 308 -3.02 20.49 4.14
N PRO A 309 -3.21 19.44 3.30
CA PRO A 309 -2.14 18.87 2.50
C PRO A 309 -1.44 19.91 1.62
N LEU A 310 -0.11 19.86 1.57
CA LEU A 310 0.69 20.83 0.84
C LEU A 310 0.33 20.87 -0.65
N LEU A 311 0.18 19.72 -1.29
CA LEU A 311 -0.14 19.64 -2.73
C LEU A 311 -1.48 20.29 -3.04
N TYR A 312 -2.46 20.16 -2.18
CA TYR A 312 -3.74 20.85 -2.31
C TYR A 312 -3.58 22.38 -2.25
N LYS A 313 -2.84 22.88 -1.25
CA LYS A 313 -2.58 24.32 -1.12
C LYS A 313 -1.84 24.88 -2.31
N LEU A 314 -0.83 24.15 -2.82
CA LEU A 314 -0.12 24.53 -4.03
C LEU A 314 -1.05 24.57 -5.26
N SER A 315 -1.97 23.63 -5.41
CA SER A 315 -2.96 23.65 -6.49
C SER A 315 -3.89 24.87 -6.43
N LEU A 316 -4.28 25.28 -5.21
CA LEU A 316 -5.07 26.51 -5.01
C LEU A 316 -4.28 27.77 -5.37
N LEU A 317 -3.01 27.84 -5.00
CA LEU A 317 -2.12 28.98 -5.33
C LEU A 317 -1.86 29.05 -6.83
N GLU A 318 -1.64 27.92 -7.48
CA GLU A 318 -1.45 27.82 -8.93
C GLU A 318 -2.72 28.27 -9.69
N LYS A 319 -3.89 27.78 -9.30
CA LYS A 319 -5.19 28.24 -9.81
C LYS A 319 -5.45 29.73 -9.52
N ALA A 320 -4.89 30.27 -8.43
CA ALA A 320 -4.96 31.68 -8.11
C ALA A 320 -4.09 32.54 -9.00
N GLY A 321 -3.08 31.95 -9.69
CA GLY A 321 -2.16 32.64 -10.59
C GLY A 321 -0.85 33.09 -9.94
N PHE A 322 -0.48 32.57 -8.76
CA PHE A 322 0.86 32.78 -8.20
C PHE A 322 1.93 32.16 -9.13
N GLY A 323 3.15 32.71 -9.11
CA GLY A 323 4.28 32.19 -9.88
C GLY A 323 5.32 31.48 -9.01
N GLY A 324 5.33 31.74 -7.71
CA GLY A 324 6.27 31.13 -6.76
C GLY A 324 5.75 31.05 -5.34
N VAL A 325 6.38 30.18 -4.54
CA VAL A 325 6.03 29.94 -3.13
C VAL A 325 7.31 29.84 -2.30
N LEU A 326 7.38 30.64 -1.24
CA LEU A 326 8.31 30.44 -0.14
C LEU A 326 7.58 29.68 0.97
N LEU A 327 8.05 28.47 1.28
CA LEU A 327 7.42 27.56 2.19
C LEU A 327 8.17 27.51 3.53
N TYR A 328 7.50 27.68 4.64
CA TYR A 328 8.15 27.65 5.96
C TYR A 328 7.28 27.00 7.05
N ILE A 329 7.93 26.62 8.13
CA ILE A 329 7.29 26.15 9.36
C ILE A 329 7.28 27.31 10.36
N ASP A 330 6.09 27.68 10.83
CA ASP A 330 5.99 28.72 11.88
C ASP A 330 6.46 28.11 13.21
N PRO A 331 7.43 28.75 13.91
CA PRO A 331 7.87 28.26 15.22
C PRO A 331 6.75 28.11 16.26
N CYS A 332 5.65 28.85 16.09
CA CYS A 332 4.49 28.75 16.97
C CYS A 332 3.67 27.47 16.79
N ASP A 333 3.82 26.82 15.66
CA ASP A 333 3.14 25.54 15.38
C ASP A 333 3.92 24.34 15.93
N LEU A 334 5.12 24.56 16.46
CA LEU A 334 6.00 23.50 16.97
C LEU A 334 5.97 23.41 18.50
N PRO A 335 6.22 22.22 19.06
CA PRO A 335 6.42 22.06 20.50
C PRO A 335 7.53 22.99 21.02
N LYS A 336 7.36 23.55 22.19
CA LYS A 336 8.31 24.50 22.82
C LYS A 336 9.74 23.98 23.00
N THR A 337 9.93 22.66 22.90
CA THR A 337 11.21 21.96 22.99
C THR A 337 12.04 22.02 21.71
N VAL A 338 11.43 22.39 20.57
CA VAL A 338 12.07 22.46 19.26
C VAL A 338 12.37 23.91 18.91
N ASN A 339 13.63 24.23 18.60
CA ASN A 339 14.02 25.59 18.16
C ASN A 339 14.51 25.55 16.70
N PRO A 340 13.58 25.65 15.72
CA PRO A 340 13.87 25.49 14.29
C PRO A 340 14.31 26.77 13.61
N SER A 341 14.85 27.73 14.31
CA SER A 341 15.07 29.10 13.78
C SER A 341 15.91 29.12 12.48
N HIS A 342 16.90 28.24 12.35
CA HIS A 342 17.78 28.14 11.19
C HIS A 342 17.59 26.84 10.39
N ASP A 343 16.74 25.95 10.85
CA ASP A 343 16.52 24.67 10.20
C ASP A 343 15.76 24.86 8.90
N THR A 344 16.26 24.22 7.88
CA THR A 344 15.60 24.08 6.56
C THR A 344 15.23 22.63 6.34
N PHE A 345 14.43 22.36 5.34
CA PHE A 345 13.94 21.02 5.08
C PHE A 345 13.80 20.75 3.58
N MET A 346 13.81 19.48 3.24
CA MET A 346 13.41 18.99 1.94
C MET A 346 11.92 18.60 1.99
N VAL A 347 11.21 18.84 0.89
CA VAL A 347 9.84 18.34 0.70
C VAL A 347 9.69 17.84 -0.73
N SER A 348 8.91 16.77 -0.93
CA SER A 348 8.53 16.32 -2.27
C SER A 348 7.19 16.90 -2.67
N LEU A 349 7.11 17.41 -3.89
CA LEU A 349 5.87 17.86 -4.53
C LEU A 349 5.27 16.81 -5.45
N ASN A 350 5.84 15.61 -5.44
CA ASN A 350 5.33 14.46 -6.15
C ASN A 350 4.29 13.72 -5.28
N PRO A 351 3.07 13.49 -5.76
CA PRO A 351 2.03 12.80 -4.98
C PRO A 351 2.38 11.34 -4.67
N GLY A 352 3.13 10.66 -5.53
CA GLY A 352 3.54 9.26 -5.34
C GLY A 352 4.01 8.60 -6.63
N GLY A 353 5.00 7.70 -6.53
CA GLY A 353 5.56 6.95 -7.65
C GLY A 353 6.41 7.78 -8.62
N ASP A 354 6.74 7.21 -9.76
CA ASP A 354 7.43 7.94 -10.83
C ASP A 354 6.47 8.88 -11.56
N PRO A 355 6.67 10.21 -11.51
CA PRO A 355 5.78 11.13 -12.20
C PRO A 355 5.79 10.98 -13.73
N SER A 356 6.75 10.26 -14.31
CA SER A 356 6.79 9.96 -15.75
C SER A 356 5.97 8.75 -16.17
N THR A 357 5.58 7.88 -15.21
CA THR A 357 4.80 6.65 -15.45
C THR A 357 3.61 6.54 -14.47
N PRO A 358 2.72 7.55 -14.40
CA PRO A 358 1.66 7.56 -13.40
C PRO A 358 0.67 6.39 -13.61
N GLY A 359 0.53 5.54 -12.58
CA GLY A 359 -0.43 4.44 -12.54
C GLY A 359 0.05 3.10 -13.13
N TYR A 360 1.31 3.02 -13.54
CA TYR A 360 1.96 1.79 -14.01
C TYR A 360 3.47 1.79 -13.69
N PRO A 361 4.09 0.61 -13.49
CA PRO A 361 5.45 0.53 -13.02
C PRO A 361 6.47 1.03 -14.04
N SER A 362 7.51 1.68 -13.53
CA SER A 362 8.62 2.26 -14.30
C SER A 362 9.69 1.20 -14.59
N VAL A 363 9.30 0.19 -15.39
CA VAL A 363 10.17 -0.89 -15.85
C VAL A 363 10.76 -0.55 -17.23
N ASP A 364 11.73 -1.34 -17.68
CA ASP A 364 12.33 -1.17 -19.00
C ASP A 364 11.27 -1.34 -20.10
N GLY A 365 11.21 -0.37 -21.01
CA GLY A 365 10.21 -0.33 -22.08
C GLY A 365 8.90 0.40 -21.73
N SER A 366 8.70 0.80 -20.47
CA SER A 366 7.52 1.59 -20.10
C SER A 366 7.49 2.93 -20.83
N PHE A 367 6.31 3.31 -21.33
CA PHE A 367 6.10 4.61 -21.93
C PHE A 367 6.21 5.71 -20.87
N ARG A 368 7.02 6.73 -21.12
CA ARG A 368 7.22 7.86 -20.22
C ARG A 368 6.52 9.10 -20.75
N GLN A 369 5.65 9.66 -19.91
CA GLN A 369 4.96 10.90 -20.24
C GLN A 369 5.95 12.08 -20.22
N SER A 370 5.89 12.91 -21.24
CA SER A 370 6.72 14.13 -21.31
C SER A 370 6.20 15.26 -20.43
N ARG A 371 4.92 15.24 -20.08
CA ARG A 371 4.28 16.19 -19.17
C ARG A 371 3.77 15.42 -17.96
N SER A 372 4.41 15.62 -16.84
CA SER A 372 3.93 15.15 -15.54
C SER A 372 2.90 16.13 -14.98
N ASN A 373 1.96 15.64 -14.16
CA ASN A 373 0.99 16.46 -13.41
C ASN A 373 1.65 17.21 -12.23
N LEU A 374 2.90 17.61 -12.37
CA LEU A 374 3.66 18.37 -11.37
C LEU A 374 3.32 19.86 -11.45
N THR A 375 3.48 20.56 -10.32
CA THR A 375 3.21 21.99 -10.24
C THR A 375 4.14 22.82 -11.14
N SER A 376 3.62 23.89 -11.71
CA SER A 376 4.38 24.89 -12.44
C SER A 376 4.98 25.97 -11.54
N LEU A 377 4.66 25.96 -10.24
CA LEU A 377 5.16 26.92 -9.28
C LEU A 377 6.64 26.73 -8.96
N LEU A 378 7.36 27.83 -8.79
CA LEU A 378 8.68 27.83 -8.17
C LEU A 378 8.52 27.72 -6.67
N VAL A 379 8.86 26.58 -6.07
CA VAL A 379 8.67 26.33 -4.63
C VAL A 379 10.02 26.20 -3.95
N GLN A 380 10.23 26.98 -2.89
CA GLN A 380 11.46 26.97 -2.10
C GLN A 380 11.15 26.94 -0.59
N PRO A 381 11.49 25.84 0.11
CA PRO A 381 11.51 25.82 1.56
C PRO A 381 12.54 26.77 2.13
N ILE A 382 12.16 27.53 3.16
CA ILE A 382 13.02 28.50 3.83
C ILE A 382 12.88 28.38 5.35
N SER A 383 13.91 28.80 6.07
CA SER A 383 13.91 28.83 7.53
C SER A 383 13.06 29.96 8.09
N ALA A 384 12.58 29.79 9.32
CA ALA A 384 11.91 30.86 10.07
C ALA A 384 12.81 32.08 10.25
N SER A 385 14.12 31.90 10.35
CA SER A 385 15.12 33.00 10.44
C SER A 385 15.12 33.83 9.14
N LEU A 386 15.03 33.22 7.96
CA LEU A 386 14.92 34.00 6.74
C LEU A 386 13.58 34.72 6.63
N VAL A 387 12.48 34.09 7.03
CA VAL A 387 11.18 34.77 7.13
C VAL A 387 11.24 36.01 8.03
N ALA A 388 11.84 35.89 9.21
CA ALA A 388 12.00 37.04 10.12
C ALA A 388 12.79 38.19 9.47
N LYS A 389 13.81 37.91 8.66
CA LYS A 389 14.55 38.92 7.91
C LYS A 389 13.70 39.55 6.79
N LEU A 390 12.89 38.75 6.09
CA LEU A 390 11.96 39.27 5.09
C LEU A 390 10.89 40.16 5.65
N ILE A 391 10.41 39.88 6.89
CA ILE A 391 9.34 40.62 7.54
C ILE A 391 9.88 41.93 8.17
N SER A 392 11.20 42.09 8.35
CA SER A 392 11.85 43.24 8.97
C SER A 392 11.32 43.56 10.39
N SER A 393 10.80 42.58 11.08
CA SER A 393 10.24 42.76 12.42
C SER A 393 11.25 42.39 13.50
N PRO A 394 11.77 43.36 14.27
CA PRO A 394 12.64 43.06 15.42
C PRO A 394 11.90 42.44 16.61
N LYS A 395 10.58 42.21 16.51
CA LYS A 395 9.72 41.81 17.63
C LYS A 395 9.46 40.29 17.75
N ALA A 396 10.25 39.43 17.15
CA ALA A 396 10.10 38.00 17.29
C ALA A 396 10.48 37.43 18.67
N ARG A 397 10.72 38.24 19.68
CA ARG A 397 10.93 37.82 21.08
C ARG A 397 10.14 38.71 22.01
N ALA A 398 8.88 38.42 22.20
CA ALA A 398 8.15 38.92 23.35
C ALA A 398 8.70 38.27 24.62
N LYS A 399 8.99 39.05 25.61
CA LYS A 399 9.52 38.64 26.92
C LYS A 399 8.54 37.82 27.79
N ASN A 400 7.36 37.55 27.28
CA ASN A 400 6.33 36.76 27.96
C ASN A 400 6.00 35.54 27.09
N ASP A 401 5.94 34.39 27.66
CA ASP A 401 5.67 33.03 27.27
C ASP A 401 4.70 32.75 26.06
N VAL A 402 4.28 33.76 25.34
CA VAL A 402 3.37 33.66 24.19
C VAL A 402 4.18 33.80 22.90
N CYS A 403 4.18 32.78 22.08
CA CYS A 403 4.78 32.81 20.74
C CYS A 403 4.04 33.83 19.86
N SER A 404 4.79 34.68 19.16
CA SER A 404 4.22 35.61 18.17
C SER A 404 4.39 34.98 16.77
N PRO A 405 3.29 34.68 16.04
CA PRO A 405 3.35 34.18 14.68
C PRO A 405 4.15 35.13 13.77
N LEU A 406 4.85 34.54 12.81
CA LEU A 406 5.54 35.30 11.76
C LEU A 406 4.52 35.72 10.71
N GLU A 407 4.21 37.01 10.62
CA GLU A 407 3.23 37.58 9.68
C GLU A 407 3.82 38.81 8.98
N LEU A 408 3.64 38.90 7.66
CA LEU A 408 4.04 40.04 6.87
C LEU A 408 3.02 41.20 7.08
N PRO A 409 3.45 42.42 7.48
CA PRO A 409 2.54 43.53 7.60
C PRO A 409 1.79 43.83 6.28
N ASN A 410 0.48 44.00 6.35
CA ASN A 410 -0.38 44.13 5.15
C ASN A 410 -0.05 45.36 4.27
N ASN A 411 0.65 46.36 4.81
CA ASN A 411 0.99 47.62 4.14
C ASN A 411 2.45 47.65 3.60
N GLU A 412 3.23 46.60 3.82
CA GLU A 412 4.63 46.58 3.41
C GLU A 412 4.78 45.78 2.09
N ILE A 413 5.27 46.45 1.03
CA ILE A 413 5.56 45.81 -0.25
C ILE A 413 7.00 45.33 -0.23
N LYS A 414 7.17 44.01 -0.17
CA LYS A 414 8.51 43.37 -0.27
C LYS A 414 8.66 42.71 -1.63
N VAL A 415 9.62 43.20 -2.41
CA VAL A 415 9.98 42.58 -3.69
C VAL A 415 11.28 41.80 -3.51
N ILE A 416 11.25 40.54 -3.86
CA ILE A 416 12.40 39.65 -3.82
C ILE A 416 12.65 39.02 -5.20
N SER A 417 13.87 38.53 -5.38
CA SER A 417 14.22 37.61 -6.49
C SER A 417 14.52 36.25 -5.88
N MET A 418 13.69 35.27 -6.15
CA MET A 418 13.95 33.88 -5.76
C MET A 418 14.51 33.11 -6.95
N GLN A 419 15.55 32.29 -6.70
CA GLN A 419 16.15 31.41 -7.70
C GLN A 419 16.07 29.97 -7.19
N VAL A 420 15.35 29.11 -7.91
CA VAL A 420 15.19 27.69 -7.58
C VAL A 420 16.05 26.87 -8.53
N GLN A 421 16.92 26.05 -7.95
CA GLN A 421 17.90 25.23 -8.66
C GLN A 421 17.62 23.76 -8.43
N THR A 422 17.13 23.07 -9.44
CA THR A 422 16.90 21.60 -9.41
C THR A 422 17.37 20.95 -10.71
N VAL A 423 17.72 19.66 -10.64
CA VAL A 423 18.13 18.85 -11.78
C VAL A 423 17.32 17.56 -11.83
N THR A 424 16.59 17.36 -12.91
CA THR A 424 15.82 16.14 -13.12
C THR A 424 16.66 15.12 -13.92
N LYS A 425 16.78 13.91 -13.39
CA LYS A 425 17.55 12.82 -14.01
C LYS A 425 16.82 11.49 -13.86
N LEU A 426 16.95 10.65 -14.88
CA LEU A 426 16.56 9.25 -14.79
C LEU A 426 17.58 8.50 -13.92
N LYS A 427 17.13 7.81 -12.88
CA LYS A 427 17.98 7.02 -11.98
C LYS A 427 17.28 5.72 -11.58
N THR A 428 18.10 4.72 -11.26
CA THR A 428 17.60 3.47 -10.70
C THR A 428 17.33 3.64 -9.21
N VAL A 429 16.12 3.29 -8.78
CA VAL A 429 15.74 3.12 -7.38
C VAL A 429 15.65 1.63 -7.10
N THR A 430 16.27 1.18 -6.01
CA THR A 430 16.38 -0.23 -5.64
C THR A 430 15.62 -0.50 -4.36
N ASN A 431 14.69 -1.45 -4.38
CA ASN A 431 14.06 -2.00 -3.19
C ASN A 431 14.77 -3.28 -2.77
N VAL A 432 14.79 -3.58 -1.47
CA VAL A 432 15.23 -4.87 -0.94
C VAL A 432 14.02 -5.57 -0.35
N VAL A 433 13.72 -6.77 -0.85
CA VAL A 433 12.55 -7.56 -0.44
C VAL A 433 13.00 -8.96 -0.07
N GLY A 434 12.49 -9.47 1.05
CA GLY A 434 12.73 -10.85 1.50
C GLY A 434 11.59 -11.32 2.39
N TYR A 435 11.47 -12.62 2.63
CA TYR A 435 10.27 -13.12 3.30
C TYR A 435 10.53 -14.34 4.18
N VAL A 436 9.53 -14.59 5.04
CA VAL A 436 9.34 -15.85 5.76
C VAL A 436 8.03 -16.45 5.27
N MET A 437 8.14 -17.59 4.59
CA MET A 437 6.97 -18.27 4.03
C MET A 437 6.02 -18.74 5.11
N GLY A 438 4.72 -18.51 4.87
CA GLY A 438 3.65 -19.06 5.68
C GLY A 438 3.46 -20.55 5.49
N LEU A 439 2.89 -21.20 6.49
CA LEU A 439 2.62 -22.64 6.47
C LEU A 439 1.21 -22.96 5.94
N THR A 440 0.19 -22.33 6.50
CA THR A 440 -1.22 -22.64 6.24
C THR A 440 -1.80 -21.83 5.09
N SER A 441 -1.46 -20.55 5.03
CA SER A 441 -1.90 -19.60 4.02
C SER A 441 -0.71 -18.84 3.44
N PRO A 442 0.20 -19.51 2.71
CA PRO A 442 1.41 -18.89 2.18
C PRO A 442 1.12 -17.83 1.12
N ASP A 443 -0.08 -17.82 0.57
CA ASP A 443 -0.59 -16.84 -0.39
C ASP A 443 -1.15 -15.57 0.27
N ARG A 444 -1.18 -15.48 1.59
CA ARG A 444 -1.60 -14.28 2.33
C ARG A 444 -0.40 -13.59 2.93
N TYR A 445 -0.29 -12.27 2.72
CA TYR A 445 0.90 -11.49 3.03
C TYR A 445 0.68 -10.44 4.11
N ILE A 446 1.55 -10.42 5.10
CA ILE A 446 1.74 -9.28 5.97
C ILE A 446 3.00 -8.57 5.52
N ILE A 447 2.87 -7.32 5.07
CA ILE A 447 4.02 -6.54 4.63
C ILE A 447 4.52 -5.72 5.81
N VAL A 448 5.81 -5.86 6.10
CA VAL A 448 6.52 -5.05 7.08
C VAL A 448 7.46 -4.14 6.32
N GLY A 449 7.10 -2.85 6.24
CA GLY A 449 7.81 -1.85 5.46
C GLY A 449 8.73 -0.99 6.31
N SER A 450 9.95 -0.83 5.82
CA SER A 450 10.90 0.19 6.22
C SER A 450 11.45 0.86 4.97
N HIS A 451 12.28 1.88 5.13
CA HIS A 451 12.97 2.46 3.97
C HIS A 451 14.46 2.61 4.24
N HIS A 452 15.23 2.60 3.18
CA HIS A 452 16.62 3.04 3.15
C HIS A 452 16.68 4.27 2.25
N HIS A 453 17.53 5.21 2.65
CA HIS A 453 17.48 6.51 2.02
C HIS A 453 18.39 6.61 0.82
N THR A 454 17.89 7.29 -0.22
CA THR A 454 18.72 7.85 -1.27
C THR A 454 19.65 8.92 -0.69
N ALA A 455 20.86 8.96 -1.18
CA ALA A 455 22.07 9.59 -0.68
C ALA A 455 22.00 11.06 -0.22
N HIS A 456 20.85 11.64 0.12
CA HIS A 456 20.76 13.07 0.33
C HIS A 456 19.63 13.54 1.24
N SER A 457 19.34 12.79 2.30
CA SER A 457 18.44 13.26 3.34
C SER A 457 19.22 13.97 4.45
N TYR A 458 18.72 15.12 4.80
CA TYR A 458 19.20 15.93 5.90
C TYR A 458 19.23 15.19 7.26
N ASN A 459 18.39 14.15 7.44
CA ASN A 459 18.31 13.36 8.66
C ASN A 459 18.52 11.86 8.39
N GLY A 460 19.75 11.48 8.05
CA GLY A 460 20.14 10.06 7.94
C GLY A 460 19.84 9.20 9.17
N GLN A 461 19.38 9.81 10.25
CA GLN A 461 19.00 9.12 11.48
C GLN A 461 17.63 8.42 11.38
N GLU A 462 16.70 8.97 10.60
CA GLU A 462 15.33 8.48 10.55
C GLU A 462 15.25 7.12 9.84
N TRP A 463 15.79 7.00 8.64
CA TRP A 463 15.82 5.75 7.90
C TRP A 463 16.74 4.69 8.52
N ALA A 464 17.90 5.10 9.08
CA ALA A 464 18.82 4.17 9.71
C ALA A 464 18.19 3.48 10.92
N SER A 465 17.31 4.20 11.66
CA SER A 465 16.57 3.62 12.79
C SER A 465 15.53 2.61 12.31
N SER A 466 14.79 2.91 11.26
CA SER A 466 13.79 2.04 10.66
C SER A 466 14.43 0.73 10.16
N THR A 467 15.52 0.81 9.38
CA THR A 467 16.26 -0.37 8.92
C THR A 467 16.91 -1.16 10.07
N ALA A 468 17.41 -0.49 11.10
CA ALA A 468 17.99 -1.18 12.27
C ALA A 468 16.93 -1.97 13.04
N ILE A 469 15.72 -1.44 13.18
CA ILE A 469 14.59 -2.06 13.88
C ILE A 469 14.10 -3.29 13.14
N ILE A 470 13.80 -3.17 11.84
CA ILE A 470 13.34 -4.32 11.05
C ILE A 470 14.38 -5.44 11.02
N THR A 471 15.67 -5.07 10.93
CA THR A 471 16.78 -6.04 10.97
C THR A 471 16.89 -6.73 12.33
N ALA A 472 16.63 -6.01 13.43
CA ALA A 472 16.63 -6.61 14.77
C ALA A 472 15.46 -7.58 14.94
N PHE A 473 14.27 -7.25 14.41
CA PHE A 473 13.13 -8.16 14.41
C PHE A 473 13.40 -9.42 13.59
N ILE A 474 13.94 -9.30 12.37
CA ILE A 474 14.35 -10.45 11.54
C ILE A 474 15.35 -11.33 12.32
N ARG A 475 16.34 -10.72 12.97
CA ARG A 475 17.34 -11.45 13.77
C ARG A 475 16.71 -12.24 14.91
N ALA A 476 15.70 -11.69 15.57
CA ALA A 476 14.98 -12.35 16.65
C ALA A 476 14.08 -13.50 16.15
N LEU A 477 13.49 -13.34 14.96
CA LEU A 477 12.56 -14.30 14.37
C LEU A 477 13.26 -15.53 13.78
N MET A 478 14.36 -15.31 13.04
CA MET A 478 14.99 -16.35 12.23
C MET A 478 15.52 -17.58 12.98
N PRO A 479 15.98 -17.52 14.26
CA PRO A 479 16.32 -18.72 15.03
C PRO A 479 15.14 -19.69 15.16
N LYS A 480 13.91 -19.20 15.39
CA LYS A 480 12.71 -20.03 15.48
C LYS A 480 12.33 -20.61 14.10
N VAL A 481 12.44 -19.83 13.04
CA VAL A 481 12.25 -20.31 11.68
C VAL A 481 13.23 -21.44 11.33
N LYS A 482 14.49 -21.32 11.72
CA LYS A 482 15.52 -22.37 11.53
C LYS A 482 15.25 -23.65 12.33
N THR A 483 14.53 -23.56 13.45
CA THR A 483 14.10 -24.75 14.21
C THR A 483 12.84 -25.41 13.68
N GLY A 484 12.29 -24.91 12.58
CA GLY A 484 11.12 -25.49 11.88
C GLY A 484 9.80 -24.78 12.12
N TRP A 485 9.75 -23.76 12.97
CA TRP A 485 8.53 -22.94 13.13
C TRP A 485 8.29 -22.06 11.88
N ARG A 486 7.02 -21.93 11.51
CA ARG A 486 6.58 -21.05 10.43
C ARG A 486 5.31 -20.30 10.86
N PRO A 487 5.13 -19.05 10.48
CA PRO A 487 3.84 -18.39 10.66
C PRO A 487 2.77 -19.03 9.76
N ASP A 488 1.51 -18.81 10.05
CA ASP A 488 0.41 -19.28 9.18
C ASP A 488 0.40 -18.55 7.83
N ARG A 489 0.69 -17.24 7.86
CA ARG A 489 0.75 -16.36 6.67
C ARG A 489 2.17 -15.90 6.42
N THR A 490 2.48 -15.64 5.16
CA THR A 490 3.81 -15.14 4.75
C THR A 490 4.05 -13.72 5.28
N ILE A 491 5.21 -13.51 5.91
CA ILE A 491 5.67 -12.17 6.28
C ILE A 491 6.66 -11.70 5.23
N VAL A 492 6.38 -10.56 4.61
CA VAL A 492 7.20 -9.93 3.59
C VAL A 492 7.90 -8.72 4.19
N PHE A 493 9.22 -8.78 4.27
CA PHE A 493 10.05 -7.68 4.75
C PHE A 493 10.51 -6.83 3.58
N CYS A 494 10.26 -5.53 3.65
CA CYS A 494 10.56 -4.58 2.60
C CYS A 494 11.41 -3.43 3.14
N SER A 495 12.47 -3.10 2.40
CA SER A 495 13.21 -1.86 2.57
C SER A 495 13.12 -1.08 1.26
N TRP A 496 12.43 0.06 1.29
CA TRP A 496 12.07 0.85 0.12
C TRP A 496 13.11 1.91 -0.20
N GLY A 497 13.42 2.05 -1.49
CA GLY A 497 14.24 3.15 -1.99
C GLY A 497 13.40 4.35 -2.41
N GLY A 498 14.01 5.53 -2.49
CA GLY A 498 13.39 6.74 -3.06
C GLY A 498 12.20 7.32 -2.31
N THR A 499 12.00 6.99 -1.04
CA THR A 499 10.87 7.44 -0.21
C THR A 499 10.76 8.96 -0.14
N ALA A 500 11.88 9.68 -0.01
CA ALA A 500 11.91 11.14 0.04
C ALA A 500 11.40 11.84 -1.24
N PHE A 501 11.29 11.14 -2.35
CA PHE A 501 10.86 11.66 -3.64
C PHE A 501 9.41 11.33 -4.00
N GLY A 502 8.59 10.99 -3.01
CA GLY A 502 7.19 10.60 -3.19
C GLY A 502 6.98 9.09 -3.13
N ASN A 503 7.62 8.43 -2.14
CA ASN A 503 7.46 7.01 -1.84
C ASN A 503 7.67 6.09 -3.07
N ILE A 504 8.59 6.48 -3.97
CA ILE A 504 8.76 5.89 -5.29
C ILE A 504 8.90 4.37 -5.21
N GLY A 505 9.77 3.86 -4.32
CA GLY A 505 10.02 2.42 -4.24
C GLY A 505 8.79 1.59 -3.90
N SER A 506 7.99 2.03 -2.93
CA SER A 506 6.76 1.32 -2.54
C SER A 506 5.64 1.47 -3.58
N TYR A 507 5.54 2.62 -4.25
CA TYR A 507 4.57 2.86 -5.33
C TYR A 507 4.87 1.99 -6.55
N GLU A 508 6.09 2.04 -7.07
CA GLU A 508 6.49 1.26 -8.25
C GLU A 508 6.32 -0.24 -8.02
N TRP A 509 6.70 -0.71 -6.83
CA TRP A 509 6.49 -2.11 -6.47
C TRP A 509 5.01 -2.45 -6.30
N GLY A 510 4.24 -1.52 -5.73
CA GLY A 510 2.80 -1.63 -5.60
C GLY A 510 2.09 -1.72 -6.95
N GLU A 511 2.49 -0.89 -7.92
CA GLU A 511 1.95 -0.89 -9.29
C GLU A 511 2.35 -2.15 -10.06
N ASP A 512 3.61 -2.59 -9.92
CA ASP A 512 4.13 -3.79 -10.57
C ASP A 512 3.40 -5.06 -10.11
N PHE A 513 3.11 -5.17 -8.81
CA PHE A 513 2.46 -6.33 -8.21
C PHE A 513 0.98 -6.10 -7.87
N LYS A 514 0.36 -5.05 -8.40
CA LYS A 514 -0.99 -4.60 -8.04
C LYS A 514 -2.02 -5.72 -7.93
N THR A 515 -2.13 -6.55 -8.96
CA THR A 515 -3.13 -7.62 -9.03
C THR A 515 -2.94 -8.66 -7.92
N VAL A 516 -1.69 -9.01 -7.62
CA VAL A 516 -1.37 -9.97 -6.56
C VAL A 516 -1.61 -9.34 -5.18
N LEU A 517 -1.12 -8.12 -4.98
CA LEU A 517 -1.23 -7.41 -3.70
C LEU A 517 -2.69 -7.13 -3.34
N GLN A 518 -3.49 -6.71 -4.32
CA GLN A 518 -4.90 -6.41 -4.11
C GLN A 518 -5.71 -7.61 -3.59
N LYS A 519 -5.30 -8.83 -3.95
CA LYS A 519 -5.98 -10.07 -3.54
C LYS A 519 -5.41 -10.69 -2.27
N ASN A 520 -4.12 -10.47 -2.01
CA ASN A 520 -3.38 -11.32 -1.08
C ASN A 520 -2.79 -10.58 0.12
N VAL A 521 -2.69 -9.23 0.08
CA VAL A 521 -2.17 -8.48 1.23
C VAL A 521 -3.26 -8.32 2.29
N VAL A 522 -2.92 -8.77 3.50
CA VAL A 522 -3.80 -8.73 4.66
C VAL A 522 -3.62 -7.44 5.46
N ALA A 523 -2.37 -7.06 5.72
CA ALA A 523 -2.05 -5.86 6.48
C ALA A 523 -0.68 -5.31 6.09
N TYR A 524 -0.49 -4.00 6.29
CA TYR A 524 0.78 -3.32 6.18
C TYR A 524 1.22 -2.76 7.54
N VAL A 525 2.39 -3.17 8.01
CA VAL A 525 2.99 -2.64 9.23
C VAL A 525 4.11 -1.68 8.85
N ASN A 526 3.89 -0.40 9.12
CA ASN A 526 4.79 0.68 8.74
C ASN A 526 5.78 1.02 9.85
N LEU A 527 7.06 0.83 9.55
CA LEU A 527 8.17 1.19 10.42
C LEU A 527 8.93 2.41 9.90
N HIS A 528 8.22 3.36 9.29
CA HIS A 528 8.79 4.50 8.56
C HIS A 528 9.54 5.50 9.45
N SER A 529 8.99 5.89 10.58
CA SER A 529 9.53 6.98 11.40
C SER A 529 9.59 6.59 12.87
N PRO A 530 10.64 5.87 13.26
CA PRO A 530 10.61 5.19 14.54
C PRO A 530 11.04 6.00 15.74
N ILE A 531 11.88 7.03 15.61
CA ILE A 531 12.45 7.71 16.80
C ILE A 531 12.26 9.22 16.73
N ARG A 532 11.26 9.72 17.46
CA ARG A 532 11.14 11.12 17.84
C ARG A 532 11.08 11.19 19.36
N GLY A 533 12.21 11.54 20.00
CA GLY A 533 12.33 11.56 21.44
C GLY A 533 11.27 12.43 22.11
N ASN A 534 10.42 11.85 22.87
CA ASN A 534 9.85 12.19 24.18
C ASN A 534 8.55 11.41 24.48
N SER A 535 8.69 10.36 25.27
CA SER A 535 7.79 9.81 26.29
C SER A 535 6.40 9.26 25.96
N THR A 536 5.79 9.36 24.80
CA THR A 536 4.48 8.74 24.56
C THR A 536 4.41 8.02 23.22
N LEU A 537 4.17 6.71 23.29
CA LEU A 537 3.80 5.90 22.13
C LEU A 537 2.49 6.40 21.55
N ARG A 538 2.49 6.81 20.29
CA ARG A 538 1.28 7.18 19.54
C ARG A 538 1.21 6.34 18.27
N PRO A 539 0.67 5.12 18.35
CA PRO A 539 0.41 4.35 17.15
C PRO A 539 -0.72 5.01 16.36
N VAL A 540 -0.56 4.98 15.05
CA VAL A 540 -1.61 5.34 14.10
C VAL A 540 -2.05 4.06 13.42
N ALA A 541 -3.33 3.76 13.42
CA ALA A 541 -3.84 2.49 12.89
C ALA A 541 -5.16 2.69 12.16
N SER A 542 -5.35 1.89 11.11
CA SER A 542 -6.66 1.63 10.53
C SER A 542 -7.67 1.30 11.61
N PRO A 543 -8.93 1.72 11.50
CA PRO A 543 -9.96 1.41 12.48
C PRO A 543 -10.06 -0.10 12.80
N SER A 544 -9.97 -0.97 11.80
CA SER A 544 -10.02 -2.43 11.97
C SER A 544 -8.91 -3.01 12.86
N LEU A 545 -7.76 -2.31 12.98
CA LEU A 545 -6.58 -2.74 13.75
C LEU A 545 -6.44 -2.05 15.11
N GLN A 546 -7.23 -1.03 15.41
CA GLN A 546 -7.09 -0.24 16.64
C GLN A 546 -7.24 -1.08 17.90
N GLN A 547 -8.25 -1.93 17.96
CA GLN A 547 -8.47 -2.81 19.12
C GLN A 547 -7.27 -3.71 19.37
N LEU A 548 -6.71 -4.33 18.33
CA LEU A 548 -5.51 -5.18 18.44
C LEU A 548 -4.34 -4.42 19.09
N VAL A 549 -4.08 -3.20 18.64
CA VAL A 549 -2.97 -2.37 19.16
C VAL A 549 -3.22 -1.97 20.62
N VAL A 550 -4.46 -1.61 20.97
CA VAL A 550 -4.85 -1.27 22.37
C VAL A 550 -4.65 -2.47 23.29
N GLU A 551 -5.15 -3.64 22.90
CA GLU A 551 -5.04 -4.87 23.70
C GLU A 551 -3.58 -5.23 23.98
N LYS A 552 -2.71 -5.14 22.99
CA LYS A 552 -1.30 -5.44 23.16
C LYS A 552 -0.55 -4.41 24.00
N ASN A 553 -0.87 -3.15 23.85
CA ASN A 553 -0.31 -2.13 24.70
C ASN A 553 -0.73 -2.32 26.18
N ASN A 554 -2.00 -2.61 26.43
CA ASN A 554 -2.51 -2.87 27.77
C ASN A 554 -1.90 -4.12 28.41
N PHE A 555 -1.70 -5.20 27.63
CA PHE A 555 -1.06 -6.42 28.13
C PHE A 555 0.37 -6.17 28.59
N ASN A 556 1.12 -5.38 27.84
CA ASN A 556 2.50 -5.00 28.20
C ASN A 556 2.54 -4.03 29.41
N CYS A 557 1.46 -3.32 29.66
CA CYS A 557 1.32 -2.35 30.75
C CYS A 557 0.90 -2.97 32.09
N THR A 558 0.17 -4.08 32.13
CA THR A 558 -0.32 -4.70 33.38
C THR A 558 0.79 -5.10 34.36
N ARG A 559 2.03 -5.11 33.90
CA ARG A 559 3.23 -5.31 34.75
C ARG A 559 3.78 -4.02 35.36
N ARG A 560 3.16 -2.85 35.16
CA ARG A 560 3.61 -1.53 35.64
C ARG A 560 2.45 -0.76 36.26
N THR A 561 2.77 0.04 37.26
CA THR A 561 1.81 0.78 38.09
C THR A 561 1.16 1.99 37.40
N GLN A 562 1.60 2.40 36.21
CA GLN A 562 0.99 3.48 35.41
C GLN A 562 1.18 3.18 33.93
N CYS A 563 0.08 2.89 33.24
CA CYS A 563 0.04 2.86 31.78
C CYS A 563 -0.43 4.22 31.27
N PRO A 564 0.28 4.83 30.32
CA PRO A 564 -0.28 5.97 29.61
C PRO A 564 -1.50 5.51 28.80
N GLU A 565 -2.56 6.30 28.84
CA GLU A 565 -3.69 6.10 27.93
C GLU A 565 -3.16 6.10 26.49
N THR A 566 -3.38 4.99 25.77
CA THR A 566 -2.98 4.87 24.39
C THR A 566 -4.05 5.54 23.53
N ASN A 567 -3.81 6.75 23.13
CA ASN A 567 -4.66 7.44 22.19
C ASN A 567 -4.26 6.97 20.77
N ILE A 568 -5.00 6.04 20.22
CA ILE A 568 -4.81 5.56 18.85
C ILE A 568 -5.74 6.36 17.95
N SER A 569 -5.21 6.84 16.85
CA SER A 569 -5.96 7.64 15.88
C SER A 569 -5.87 7.05 14.49
N SER A 570 -6.85 7.36 13.64
CA SER A 570 -6.87 7.07 12.21
C SER A 570 -6.44 8.29 11.39
N ILE A 571 -5.34 8.92 11.77
CA ILE A 571 -4.77 10.01 10.98
C ILE A 571 -4.05 9.48 9.74
N GLN A 572 -3.86 10.33 8.75
CA GLN A 572 -3.15 9.98 7.53
C GLN A 572 -1.72 9.52 7.83
N ILE A 573 -1.43 8.25 7.49
CA ILE A 573 -0.10 7.67 7.61
C ILE A 573 0.72 8.10 6.40
N GLN A 574 1.73 8.92 6.61
CA GLN A 574 2.61 9.34 5.52
C GLN A 574 3.76 8.35 5.34
N GLY A 575 4.29 8.28 4.12
CA GLY A 575 5.41 7.45 3.77
C GLY A 575 5.01 6.19 3.01
N ASP A 576 5.77 5.13 3.18
CA ASP A 576 5.75 3.93 2.33
C ASP A 576 4.43 3.15 2.33
N ALA A 577 3.57 3.37 3.33
CA ALA A 577 2.23 2.76 3.42
C ALA A 577 1.21 3.40 2.46
N ASP A 578 1.51 4.56 1.92
CA ASP A 578 0.54 5.39 1.18
C ASP A 578 -0.11 4.66 0.00
N TYR A 579 0.66 3.95 -0.81
CA TYR A 579 0.12 3.17 -1.93
C TYR A 579 -0.85 2.08 -1.44
N PHE A 580 -0.49 1.36 -0.39
CA PHE A 580 -1.29 0.25 0.15
C PHE A 580 -2.62 0.74 0.72
N ILE A 581 -2.62 1.89 1.39
CA ILE A 581 -3.82 2.50 1.95
C ILE A 581 -4.71 3.08 0.86
N ASN A 582 -4.13 3.87 -0.05
CA ASN A 582 -4.88 4.70 -0.99
C ASN A 582 -5.25 4.01 -2.31
N HIS A 583 -4.50 3.00 -2.71
CA HIS A 583 -4.74 2.29 -3.98
C HIS A 583 -5.25 0.87 -3.79
N LEU A 584 -4.91 0.24 -2.66
CA LEU A 584 -5.28 -1.14 -2.39
C LEU A 584 -6.30 -1.31 -1.25
N GLY A 585 -6.49 -0.29 -0.39
CA GLY A 585 -7.39 -0.37 0.77
C GLY A 585 -6.93 -1.38 1.82
N VAL A 586 -5.61 -1.52 1.98
CA VAL A 586 -5.00 -2.45 2.92
C VAL A 586 -5.00 -1.85 4.32
N PRO A 587 -5.54 -2.53 5.33
CA PRO A 587 -5.44 -2.13 6.72
C PRO A 587 -3.98 -1.94 7.14
N SER A 588 -3.68 -0.77 7.71
CA SER A 588 -2.30 -0.38 7.98
C SER A 588 -2.12 0.13 9.40
N VAL A 589 -0.95 -0.12 9.98
CA VAL A 589 -0.57 0.40 11.29
C VAL A 589 0.84 0.98 11.23
N GLN A 590 1.02 2.16 11.82
CA GLN A 590 2.33 2.81 11.97
C GLN A 590 2.69 2.91 13.43
N PHE A 591 3.92 2.52 13.74
CA PHE A 591 4.49 2.67 15.07
C PHE A 591 5.58 3.74 15.03
N ALA A 592 5.44 4.76 15.88
CA ALA A 592 6.51 5.69 16.18
C ALA A 592 7.20 5.25 17.47
N TYR A 593 8.52 5.04 17.40
CA TYR A 593 9.28 4.44 18.48
C TYR A 593 10.00 5.49 19.32
N GLU A 594 9.92 5.30 20.63
CA GLU A 594 10.78 6.00 21.59
C GLU A 594 11.66 5.05 22.39
N ASP A 595 11.31 3.76 22.43
CA ASP A 595 11.99 2.76 23.26
C ASP A 595 11.83 1.35 22.64
N ILE A 596 12.68 0.40 23.06
CA ILE A 596 12.64 -1.03 22.70
C ILE A 596 11.25 -1.66 22.89
N LYS A 597 10.48 -1.16 23.85
CA LYS A 597 9.11 -1.66 24.13
C LYS A 597 8.15 -1.50 22.96
N THR A 598 8.37 -0.50 22.16
CA THR A 598 7.55 -0.28 20.97
C THR A 598 7.89 -1.27 19.87
N LEU A 599 9.15 -1.70 19.80
CA LEU A 599 9.55 -2.80 18.91
C LEU A 599 8.92 -4.13 19.38
N GLU A 600 8.85 -4.38 20.69
CA GLU A 600 8.13 -5.53 21.23
C GLU A 600 6.65 -5.49 20.83
N LEU A 601 5.99 -4.32 20.96
CA LEU A 601 4.59 -4.15 20.57
C LEU A 601 4.37 -4.38 19.07
N SER A 602 5.17 -3.76 18.20
CA SER A 602 5.02 -3.95 16.76
C SER A 602 5.30 -5.39 16.33
N GLY A 603 6.31 -6.01 16.94
CA GLY A 603 6.64 -7.42 16.70
C GLY A 603 5.50 -8.35 17.13
N GLU A 604 4.84 -8.06 18.26
CA GLU A 604 3.70 -8.83 18.73
C GLU A 604 2.49 -8.68 17.79
N VAL A 605 2.21 -7.47 17.32
CA VAL A 605 1.15 -7.21 16.32
C VAL A 605 1.45 -7.95 15.01
N ILE A 606 2.68 -7.90 14.50
CA ILE A 606 3.09 -8.61 13.29
C ILE A 606 2.86 -10.13 13.45
N LEU A 607 3.37 -10.71 14.54
CA LEU A 607 3.27 -12.14 14.80
C LEU A 607 1.81 -12.59 14.99
N GLN A 608 0.98 -11.77 15.61
CA GLN A 608 -0.42 -12.07 15.81
C GLN A 608 -1.19 -12.07 14.48
N ILE A 609 -1.05 -11.04 13.67
CA ILE A 609 -1.69 -11.00 12.33
C ILE A 609 -1.17 -12.15 11.46
N ALA A 610 0.12 -12.52 11.58
CA ALA A 610 0.73 -13.57 10.79
C ALA A 610 0.32 -14.99 11.20
N ASN A 611 -0.06 -15.21 12.46
CA ASN A 611 -0.19 -16.57 12.99
C ASN A 611 -1.58 -16.89 13.59
N GLU A 612 -2.45 -15.91 13.84
CA GLU A 612 -3.79 -16.24 14.32
C GLU A 612 -4.64 -16.83 13.19
N PRO A 613 -5.37 -17.94 13.46
CA PRO A 613 -6.24 -18.56 12.46
C PRO A 613 -7.28 -17.59 11.91
N VAL A 614 -7.93 -16.82 12.79
CA VAL A 614 -8.85 -15.73 12.42
C VAL A 614 -8.11 -14.41 12.53
N LEU A 615 -8.21 -13.56 11.51
CA LEU A 615 -7.58 -12.25 11.54
C LEU A 615 -8.12 -11.42 12.72
N PRO A 616 -7.24 -10.80 13.52
CA PRO A 616 -7.63 -10.04 14.69
C PRO A 616 -8.15 -8.64 14.32
N PHE A 617 -9.04 -8.56 13.35
CA PHE A 617 -9.64 -7.33 12.84
C PHE A 617 -11.02 -7.12 13.47
N ASN A 618 -11.36 -5.86 13.72
CA ASN A 618 -12.65 -5.51 14.31
C ASN A 618 -13.51 -4.71 13.32
N ALA A 619 -14.60 -5.33 12.89
CA ALA A 619 -15.56 -4.69 11.98
C ALA A 619 -16.35 -3.55 12.65
N LEU A 620 -16.61 -3.68 13.97
CA LEU A 620 -17.36 -2.68 14.72
C LEU A 620 -16.59 -1.36 14.84
N ASP A 621 -15.26 -1.41 14.98
CA ASP A 621 -14.41 -0.21 15.08
C ASP A 621 -14.47 0.63 13.81
N ILE A 622 -14.57 -0.01 12.62
CA ILE A 622 -14.80 0.71 11.36
C ILE A 622 -16.12 1.49 11.41
N ALA A 623 -17.18 0.85 11.85
CA ALA A 623 -18.50 1.49 11.92
C ALA A 623 -18.57 2.61 12.96
N LEU A 624 -17.87 2.45 14.08
CA LEU A 624 -17.74 3.48 15.12
C LEU A 624 -16.95 4.67 14.62
N GLU A 625 -15.87 4.44 13.86
CA GLU A 625 -15.08 5.51 13.25
C GLU A 625 -15.91 6.30 12.24
N VAL A 626 -16.68 5.62 11.39
CA VAL A 626 -17.64 6.26 10.47
C VAL A 626 -18.64 7.14 11.23
N GLN A 627 -19.18 6.66 12.35
CA GLN A 627 -20.09 7.46 13.17
C GLN A 627 -19.41 8.67 13.82
N ASN A 628 -18.17 8.52 14.29
CA ASN A 628 -17.39 9.60 14.89
C ASN A 628 -17.13 10.71 13.88
N ASN A 629 -16.82 10.35 12.64
CA ASN A 629 -16.56 11.28 11.54
C ASN A 629 -17.80 12.10 11.11
N LEU A 630 -18.97 11.71 11.55
CA LEU A 630 -20.24 12.38 11.23
C LEU A 630 -20.82 13.17 12.41
N LYS A 631 -20.19 13.19 13.59
CA LYS A 631 -20.71 13.85 14.80
C LYS A 631 -20.63 15.37 14.80
N GLY A 632 -20.08 16.02 13.78
CA GLY A 632 -19.99 17.47 13.67
C GLY A 632 -21.36 18.12 13.33
N ASP A 633 -21.55 19.38 13.73
CA ASP A 633 -22.72 20.23 13.40
C ASP A 633 -22.76 20.58 11.90
N GLN A 634 -22.96 19.60 11.05
CA GLN A 634 -23.04 19.80 9.61
C GLN A 634 -24.52 19.82 9.16
N PRO A 635 -24.95 20.79 8.37
CA PRO A 635 -26.29 20.79 7.81
C PRO A 635 -26.51 19.57 6.90
N ASN A 636 -27.66 18.93 7.01
CA ASN A 636 -28.10 17.79 6.16
C ASN A 636 -27.31 16.47 6.32
N THR A 637 -26.77 16.16 7.50
CA THR A 637 -26.11 14.88 7.79
C THR A 637 -27.05 13.76 8.24
N HIS A 638 -28.35 14.01 8.42
CA HIS A 638 -29.31 13.01 8.91
C HIS A 638 -29.32 11.71 8.10
N GLN A 639 -29.19 11.81 6.78
CA GLN A 639 -29.18 10.63 5.91
C GLN A 639 -27.91 9.82 6.10
N LEU A 640 -26.73 10.49 6.19
CA LEU A 640 -25.45 9.84 6.46
C LEU A 640 -25.44 9.18 7.83
N LEU A 641 -25.97 9.86 8.86
CA LEU A 641 -26.09 9.29 10.22
C LEU A 641 -27.00 8.07 10.27
N ALA A 642 -28.13 8.10 9.53
CA ALA A 642 -29.02 6.94 9.45
C ALA A 642 -28.34 5.75 8.77
N MET A 643 -27.54 5.99 7.72
CA MET A 643 -26.76 4.93 7.06
C MET A 643 -25.64 4.43 7.94
N ALA A 644 -24.92 5.30 8.63
CA ALA A 644 -23.86 4.92 9.58
C ALA A 644 -24.42 4.08 10.75
N SER A 645 -25.64 4.36 11.21
CA SER A 645 -26.31 3.55 12.23
C SER A 645 -26.64 2.14 11.73
N ARG A 646 -27.09 2.02 10.46
CA ARG A 646 -27.32 0.71 9.83
C ARG A 646 -26.02 -0.07 9.61
N LEU A 647 -24.94 0.64 9.21
CA LEU A 647 -23.62 0.04 9.09
C LEU A 647 -23.17 -0.52 10.43
N ARG A 648 -23.34 0.25 11.51
CA ARG A 648 -23.01 -0.19 12.87
C ARG A 648 -23.79 -1.45 13.27
N GLU A 649 -25.10 -1.48 13.07
CA GLU A 649 -25.92 -2.66 13.34
C GLU A 649 -25.43 -3.88 12.55
N SER A 650 -25.11 -3.71 11.27
CA SER A 650 -24.58 -4.78 10.42
C SER A 650 -23.21 -5.28 10.92
N ALA A 651 -22.34 -4.37 11.36
CA ALA A 651 -21.01 -4.71 11.90
C ALA A 651 -21.11 -5.40 13.29
N GLU A 652 -22.02 -4.95 14.17
CA GLU A 652 -22.30 -5.59 15.46
C GLU A 652 -22.79 -7.04 15.27
N LEU A 653 -23.72 -7.25 14.34
CA LEU A 653 -24.22 -8.59 14.01
C LEU A 653 -23.13 -9.46 13.38
N PHE A 654 -22.30 -8.91 12.51
CA PHE A 654 -21.16 -9.64 11.95
C PHE A 654 -20.16 -10.05 13.03
N GLN A 655 -19.84 -9.15 13.95
CA GLN A 655 -18.91 -9.41 15.05
C GLN A 655 -19.46 -10.48 16.02
N SER A 656 -20.77 -10.47 16.33
CA SER A 656 -21.41 -11.44 17.24
C SER A 656 -21.67 -12.80 16.60
N ASP A 657 -22.19 -12.82 15.37
CA ASP A 657 -22.70 -14.01 14.73
C ASP A 657 -21.62 -14.81 14.00
N GLU A 658 -20.60 -14.11 13.46
CA GLU A 658 -19.55 -14.73 12.64
C GLU A 658 -18.18 -14.77 13.32
N MET A 659 -17.73 -13.64 13.88
CA MET A 659 -16.39 -13.56 14.48
C MET A 659 -16.27 -14.31 15.79
N ARG A 660 -17.27 -14.19 16.68
CA ARG A 660 -17.25 -14.84 17.98
C ARG A 660 -17.22 -16.37 17.87
N PRO A 661 -18.09 -17.04 17.09
CA PRO A 661 -18.01 -18.50 16.90
C PRO A 661 -16.70 -18.92 16.20
N ALA A 662 -16.20 -18.16 15.23
CA ALA A 662 -14.97 -18.49 14.55
C ALA A 662 -13.74 -18.46 15.47
N ASN A 663 -13.81 -17.71 16.56
CA ASN A 663 -12.76 -17.68 17.59
C ASN A 663 -12.83 -18.86 18.56
N ASP A 664 -13.94 -19.61 18.60
CA ASP A 664 -14.01 -20.85 19.39
C ASP A 664 -13.30 -22.00 18.63
N PRO A 665 -12.24 -22.61 19.19
CA PRO A 665 -11.53 -23.70 18.53
C PRO A 665 -12.39 -24.89 18.16
N LYS A 666 -13.51 -25.09 18.86
CA LYS A 666 -14.45 -26.19 18.60
C LYS A 666 -15.36 -25.97 17.40
N GLU A 667 -15.59 -24.70 17.04
CA GLU A 667 -16.47 -24.32 15.95
C GLU A 667 -15.71 -23.97 14.66
N ARG A 668 -14.38 -24.06 14.69
CA ARG A 668 -13.51 -23.72 13.57
C ARG A 668 -13.58 -24.76 12.46
N ALA A 669 -14.20 -24.41 11.33
CA ALA A 669 -14.06 -25.15 10.09
C ALA A 669 -13.06 -24.41 9.19
N PRO A 670 -12.04 -25.07 8.59
CA PRO A 670 -11.00 -24.40 7.79
C PRO A 670 -11.55 -23.55 6.65
N ILE A 671 -12.56 -24.03 5.94
CA ILE A 671 -13.22 -23.30 4.84
C ILE A 671 -13.89 -22.04 5.37
N ARG A 672 -14.61 -22.13 6.50
CA ARG A 672 -15.28 -20.99 7.12
C ARG A 672 -14.28 -19.93 7.55
N ILE A 673 -13.17 -20.34 8.17
CA ILE A 673 -12.10 -19.42 8.59
C ILE A 673 -11.51 -18.71 7.36
N ARG A 674 -11.25 -19.45 6.28
CA ARG A 674 -10.71 -18.85 5.06
C ARG A 674 -11.65 -17.79 4.48
N MET A 675 -12.93 -18.12 4.33
CA MET A 675 -13.94 -17.17 3.82
C MET A 675 -14.09 -15.95 4.74
N LEU A 676 -14.07 -16.16 6.06
CA LEU A 676 -14.14 -15.08 7.02
C LEU A 676 -12.93 -14.15 6.92
N ASN A 677 -11.73 -14.72 6.83
CA ASN A 677 -10.51 -13.93 6.67
C ASN A 677 -10.47 -13.13 5.36
N ASP A 678 -11.02 -13.68 4.27
CA ASP A 678 -11.15 -12.96 3.00
C ASP A 678 -12.12 -11.76 3.14
N ILE A 679 -13.20 -11.90 3.91
CA ILE A 679 -14.11 -10.78 4.20
C ILE A 679 -13.40 -9.73 5.07
N LEU A 680 -12.72 -10.15 6.13
CA LEU A 680 -11.99 -9.24 7.02
C LEU A 680 -10.90 -8.46 6.31
N GLN A 681 -10.17 -9.09 5.41
CA GLN A 681 -9.12 -8.47 4.60
C GLN A 681 -9.67 -7.34 3.71
N ASP A 682 -10.89 -7.50 3.20
CA ASP A 682 -11.45 -6.60 2.18
C ASP A 682 -12.38 -5.52 2.77
N MET A 683 -12.61 -5.50 4.08
CA MET A 683 -13.56 -4.58 4.73
C MET A 683 -13.31 -3.11 4.40
N GLU A 684 -12.05 -2.67 4.44
CA GLU A 684 -11.70 -1.26 4.25
C GLU A 684 -11.73 -0.82 2.78
N LYS A 685 -11.73 -1.77 1.82
CA LYS A 685 -11.78 -1.45 0.39
C LYS A 685 -13.06 -0.72 -0.02
N SER A 686 -14.14 -0.91 0.74
CA SER A 686 -15.41 -0.17 0.53
C SER A 686 -15.28 1.33 0.72
N PHE A 687 -14.23 1.80 1.40
CA PHE A 687 -14.00 3.21 1.70
C PHE A 687 -13.00 3.90 0.78
N LEU A 688 -12.59 3.23 -0.31
CA LEU A 688 -11.76 3.83 -1.35
C LEU A 688 -12.63 4.61 -2.34
N VAL A 689 -12.52 5.94 -2.32
CA VAL A 689 -13.16 6.81 -3.31
C VAL A 689 -12.28 6.97 -4.55
N GLN A 690 -12.90 7.27 -5.70
CA GLN A 690 -12.17 7.28 -6.98
C GLN A 690 -11.31 8.53 -7.15
N GLN A 691 -11.83 9.69 -6.81
CA GLN A 691 -11.17 10.96 -7.01
C GLN A 691 -11.10 11.74 -5.70
N VAL A 692 -9.92 12.26 -5.42
CA VAL A 692 -9.66 13.16 -4.29
C VAL A 692 -8.74 14.29 -4.75
N PRO A 693 -8.80 15.45 -4.08
CA PRO A 693 -7.85 16.52 -4.33
C PRO A 693 -6.39 16.08 -4.05
N PRO A 694 -5.41 16.73 -4.67
CA PRO A 694 -4.01 16.37 -4.49
C PRO A 694 -3.58 16.35 -3.01
N GLY A 695 -2.97 15.27 -2.55
CA GLY A 695 -2.49 15.09 -1.19
C GLY A 695 -3.53 14.64 -0.17
N PHE A 696 -4.79 14.46 -0.58
CA PHE A 696 -5.81 13.81 0.23
C PHE A 696 -5.80 12.30 0.04
N TYR A 697 -6.23 11.57 1.06
CA TYR A 697 -6.35 10.12 0.97
C TYR A 697 -7.61 9.69 0.24
N ARG A 698 -7.47 8.68 -0.62
CA ARG A 698 -8.59 7.98 -1.25
C ARG A 698 -9.35 7.10 -0.26
N ASN A 699 -8.66 6.58 0.73
CA ASN A 699 -9.30 5.89 1.84
C ASN A 699 -9.85 6.93 2.84
N ILE A 700 -11.17 7.12 2.81
CA ILE A 700 -11.85 8.17 3.59
C ILE A 700 -11.94 7.89 5.08
N LEU A 701 -11.52 6.72 5.55
CA LEU A 701 -11.46 6.41 6.98
C LEU A 701 -10.34 7.17 7.71
N TYR A 702 -9.36 7.72 6.97
CA TYR A 702 -8.23 8.43 7.55
C TYR A 702 -8.46 9.94 7.62
N HIS A 703 -8.17 10.52 8.78
CA HIS A 703 -8.28 11.96 9.05
C HIS A 703 -7.02 12.74 8.62
N LEU A 704 -7.16 14.05 8.48
CA LEU A 704 -6.02 14.93 8.20
C LEU A 704 -5.13 15.16 9.44
N ASP A 705 -5.74 15.27 10.61
CA ASP A 705 -5.06 15.48 11.90
C ASP A 705 -5.89 14.93 13.07
N GLU A 706 -5.31 14.91 14.27
CA GLU A 706 -5.96 14.41 15.49
C GLU A 706 -7.15 15.27 15.97
N GLN A 707 -7.26 16.52 15.51
CA GLN A 707 -8.28 17.47 15.96
C GLN A 707 -9.52 17.45 15.07
N THR A 708 -9.36 16.98 13.85
CA THR A 708 -10.43 16.92 12.86
C THR A 708 -11.00 15.51 12.82
N SER A 709 -12.20 15.34 13.37
CA SER A 709 -12.96 14.07 13.31
C SER A 709 -13.99 14.07 12.19
N GLN A 710 -13.62 14.56 11.00
CA GLN A 710 -14.50 14.62 9.84
C GLN A 710 -13.84 13.94 8.63
N PHE A 711 -14.66 13.38 7.77
CA PHE A 711 -14.17 12.87 6.50
C PHE A 711 -13.42 13.96 5.72
N SER A 712 -12.19 13.70 5.36
CA SER A 712 -11.32 14.68 4.70
C SER A 712 -11.91 15.22 3.39
N ILE A 713 -12.64 14.39 2.65
CA ILE A 713 -13.34 14.78 1.42
C ILE A 713 -14.49 15.78 1.68
N LEU A 714 -15.20 15.64 2.81
CA LEU A 714 -16.23 16.60 3.22
C LEU A 714 -15.62 17.92 3.70
N MET A 715 -14.50 17.85 4.42
CA MET A 715 -13.77 19.05 4.84
C MET A 715 -13.29 19.86 3.64
N GLU A 716 -12.73 19.20 2.63
CA GLU A 716 -12.28 19.85 1.40
C GLU A 716 -13.44 20.53 0.67
N ALA A 717 -14.55 19.81 0.48
CA ALA A 717 -15.71 20.35 -0.20
C ALA A 717 -16.30 21.59 0.53
N LEU A 718 -16.29 21.57 1.88
CA LEU A 718 -16.70 22.72 2.68
C LEU A 718 -15.72 23.89 2.60
N GLU A 719 -14.42 23.61 2.60
CA GLU A 719 -13.37 24.63 2.52
C GLU A 719 -13.31 25.29 1.15
N CYS A 720 -13.33 24.48 0.08
CA CYS A 720 -13.29 24.94 -1.30
C CYS A 720 -14.46 25.87 -1.64
N CYS A 721 -15.63 25.55 -1.13
CA CYS A 721 -16.90 26.03 -1.69
C CYS A 721 -17.63 27.07 -0.84
N LYS A 722 -17.03 27.57 0.25
CA LYS A 722 -17.57 28.72 1.01
C LYS A 722 -17.53 30.01 0.17
N PRO A 723 -18.49 30.63 -0.11
CA PRO A 723 -19.87 30.88 -0.47
C PRO A 723 -20.15 31.17 -1.96
N LEU A 724 -19.47 30.59 -2.92
CA LEU A 724 -19.61 30.87 -4.36
C LEU A 724 -19.74 29.64 -5.25
N ALA A 725 -19.48 28.46 -4.73
CA ALA A 725 -19.72 27.26 -5.50
C ALA A 725 -21.11 26.71 -5.18
N PRO A 726 -21.74 26.14 -6.19
CA PRO A 726 -23.00 25.49 -5.99
C PRO A 726 -22.84 24.37 -4.97
N ASP A 727 -23.90 24.12 -4.25
CA ASP A 727 -24.18 22.96 -3.41
C ASP A 727 -23.76 21.60 -4.04
N GLU A 728 -23.42 21.62 -5.32
CA GLU A 728 -23.06 20.48 -6.17
C GLU A 728 -21.80 19.74 -5.71
N THR A 729 -20.67 20.43 -5.46
CA THR A 729 -19.42 19.78 -4.99
C THR A 729 -19.59 19.15 -3.61
N LEU A 730 -20.34 19.83 -2.73
CA LEU A 730 -20.64 19.27 -1.41
C LEU A 730 -21.62 18.10 -1.49
N GLN A 731 -22.57 18.14 -2.41
CA GLN A 731 -23.50 17.05 -2.67
C GLN A 731 -22.77 15.85 -3.29
N GLU A 732 -21.81 16.08 -4.18
CA GLU A 732 -20.96 15.05 -4.75
C GLU A 732 -20.13 14.37 -3.66
N ALA A 733 -19.40 15.11 -2.83
CA ALA A 733 -18.62 14.57 -1.72
C ALA A 733 -19.50 13.79 -0.72
N ARG A 734 -20.71 14.27 -0.43
CA ARG A 734 -21.69 13.54 0.40
C ARG A 734 -22.14 12.24 -0.24
N SER A 735 -22.35 12.24 -1.55
CA SER A 735 -22.74 11.04 -2.29
C SER A 735 -21.63 9.99 -2.30
N GLU A 736 -20.38 10.40 -2.43
CA GLU A 736 -19.22 9.52 -2.31
C GLU A 736 -19.16 8.84 -0.92
N VAL A 737 -19.31 9.63 0.15
CA VAL A 737 -19.35 9.10 1.52
C VAL A 737 -20.55 8.17 1.73
N LEU A 738 -21.74 8.56 1.24
CA LEU A 738 -22.94 7.75 1.35
C LEU A 738 -22.78 6.41 0.64
N ASN A 739 -22.21 6.41 -0.56
CA ASN A 739 -21.97 5.21 -1.35
C ASN A 739 -20.97 4.29 -0.65
N SER A 740 -19.90 4.83 -0.06
CA SER A 740 -18.91 4.06 0.70
C SER A 740 -19.54 3.38 1.92
N ILE A 741 -20.34 4.12 2.71
CA ILE A 741 -21.05 3.57 3.87
C ILE A 741 -22.03 2.48 3.44
N ASN A 742 -22.80 2.72 2.38
CA ASN A 742 -23.76 1.75 1.85
C ASN A 742 -23.05 0.49 1.32
N SER A 743 -21.95 0.65 0.60
CA SER A 743 -21.13 -0.45 0.10
C SER A 743 -20.63 -1.32 1.26
N ALA A 744 -20.08 -0.72 2.30
CA ALA A 744 -19.62 -1.43 3.50
C ALA A 744 -20.77 -2.16 4.20
N GLN A 745 -21.94 -1.54 4.35
CA GLN A 745 -23.12 -2.17 4.94
C GLN A 745 -23.57 -3.41 4.17
N VAL A 746 -23.67 -3.27 2.83
CA VAL A 746 -24.04 -4.40 1.95
C VAL A 746 -23.01 -5.51 2.05
N TYR A 747 -21.73 -5.16 2.11
CA TYR A 747 -20.62 -6.11 2.23
C TYR A 747 -20.72 -6.95 3.50
N PHE A 748 -20.91 -6.35 4.68
CA PHE A 748 -21.09 -7.09 5.94
C PHE A 748 -22.35 -7.94 5.93
N LYS A 749 -23.46 -7.43 5.39
CA LYS A 749 -24.69 -8.18 5.27
C LYS A 749 -24.53 -9.40 4.37
N ALA A 750 -23.95 -9.22 3.18
CA ALA A 750 -23.71 -10.31 2.24
C ALA A 750 -22.79 -11.38 2.83
N GLY A 751 -21.72 -10.99 3.54
CA GLY A 751 -20.84 -11.91 4.24
C GLY A 751 -21.61 -12.80 5.21
N ARG A 752 -22.46 -12.21 6.08
CA ARG A 752 -23.29 -12.94 7.04
C ARG A 752 -24.30 -13.87 6.35
N ASP A 753 -24.99 -13.40 5.31
CA ASP A 753 -26.01 -14.19 4.61
C ASP A 753 -25.39 -15.42 3.92
N VAL A 754 -24.18 -15.32 3.37
CA VAL A 754 -23.42 -16.45 2.81
C VAL A 754 -23.12 -17.49 3.90
N PHE A 755 -22.68 -17.09 5.09
CA PHE A 755 -22.41 -18.03 6.17
C PHE A 755 -23.67 -18.76 6.62
N LYS A 756 -24.80 -18.07 6.72
CA LYS A 756 -26.09 -18.70 7.08
C LYS A 756 -26.49 -19.78 6.08
N SER A 757 -26.36 -19.51 4.78
CA SER A 757 -26.73 -20.48 3.75
C SER A 757 -25.88 -21.76 3.80
N ILE A 758 -24.60 -21.63 4.13
CA ILE A 758 -23.68 -22.78 4.27
C ILE A 758 -23.99 -23.60 5.53
N LEU A 759 -24.32 -22.93 6.65
CA LEU A 759 -24.62 -23.59 7.91
C LEU A 759 -25.98 -24.30 7.89
N ASP A 760 -26.98 -23.72 7.23
CA ASP A 760 -28.33 -24.30 7.12
C ASP A 760 -28.44 -25.49 6.17
N GLY A 761 -27.33 -25.87 5.50
CA GLY A 761 -27.28 -27.02 4.58
C GLY A 761 -28.27 -26.93 3.41
N LYS A 762 -28.73 -25.75 3.08
CA LYS A 762 -29.63 -25.48 1.95
C LYS A 762 -28.81 -25.16 0.70
N ASN A 763 -28.09 -26.16 0.19
CA ASN A 763 -27.56 -26.18 -1.16
C ASN A 763 -28.00 -27.47 -1.84
#